data_1dba695110b0dc00f90500b499f04b92
#
_entry.id   1dba695110b0dc00f90500b499f04b92
#
_cell.length_a   1.000
_cell.length_b   1.000
_cell.length_c   1.000
_cell.angle_alpha   90.00
_cell.angle_beta   90.00
_cell.angle_gamma   90.00
#
_symmetry.space_group_name_H-M   'P 1'
#
loop_
_entity.id
_entity.type
_entity.pdbx_description
1 polymer ?
#
loop_
_entity_poly.entity_id
_entity_poly.type
_entity_poly.pdbx_seq_one_letter_code
_entity_poly.pdbx_strand_id
1 'polypeptide(L)'
;MAKCARLVILCFLLLSFIRPSFAVDARFDLVGPRINVRVTRNGVTLPIAEVPNLQPGDRIWLHPDLPDTQSVKYLLVCVFLRGNTNPPPEDWFTRIETWQKDVREEGVFVTVPKEAQQAVLFLAPETGGDFSTLKSAVRGRPGIFVRASQDLAEAGFEQSRIEKYLADIRRVPPADANELQKHSDLLARTLALKPNEACFQQPVDTQFTCLTQSGSQSLLDDGHGQSIASALSNGPNSDLIAAASYTAIAGGGLYSAYVGAIVDLVRVMANIHTAQYQYIPAIAFPQNDAMNLHLNTPPSFHNPKSVLVIGLPAVQPSPSPPLRPADPNHVACLIQPSVTLPIEGAPLVFSTSLAHDLVLHLNTPSGAPREPDIPLIADAYQGGLVLQRNLEHHVPIHDVLHDKPSSGKPSDAKDAKPTKPQPEPIRLTGTIQGLWGFDSFTGPTVPLQQLPGSDWQIANGDASADGPLIAGKSSQLLIISTGSACVHTITAQPRGSSGTQNITFKSAPTPEQPNLLALTLPLEHDITPGDLHLSIQQYGQPKADELSTRTFAEPAHIDSMELHAADRTVLLTGLRLNQVERLALGDLDFRPLPPAADTTEPTETPNSLRLALPPDAPAPPTRVGDHLTAKITLHDGRTLTVPVTVSAPRPSVTLLSKSAQMTAPATIALSNADDLPLSTPLTFTLKTAQPFPRSGRVEIETLDGTLRSVLTLAPSGGLVLQDPHTVVATLDPLRAFGPSAFGALHVRAVFPPKKHGDDQSAANPPTTDDDSSSDWLPLGTLVRLPQLTTLQCPSEPTASCTLSGSSLYLIDAISSDPAFESPSSVPDGYTGSTINVPHPASPGTLFLKLRDDPATVNAANIPSPTPAPRPTTTARARHSSSASAASSTNSGDTKSDSATPNSAKPSDSTPVAPETHAHKDSSPQDDSTTPPPTQPPTTAPQH
;
A
#
# COMPACT_ATOMS: atom_id res chain seq x y z
N MET A 1 45.84 -6.16 -57.48
CA MET A 1 45.52 -6.36 -56.07
C MET A 1 46.39 -5.58 -55.07
N ALA A 2 47.69 -5.38 -55.30
CA ALA A 2 48.58 -4.71 -54.35
C ALA A 2 48.40 -3.14 -54.22
N LYS A 3 47.83 -2.48 -55.24
CA LYS A 3 47.57 -1.02 -55.20
C LYS A 3 46.28 -0.67 -54.45
N CYS A 4 45.25 -1.50 -54.46
CA CYS A 4 44.01 -1.31 -53.65
C CYS A 4 44.27 -1.57 -52.19
N ALA A 5 45.09 -2.52 -51.79
CA ALA A 5 45.42 -2.79 -50.38
C ALA A 5 46.20 -1.61 -49.73
N ARG A 6 47.06 -0.94 -50.48
CA ARG A 6 47.77 0.28 -49.97
C ARG A 6 46.88 1.49 -49.83
N LEU A 7 45.85 1.65 -50.68
CA LEU A 7 44.86 2.74 -50.54
C LEU A 7 43.94 2.54 -49.33
N VAL A 8 43.53 1.31 -49.04
CA VAL A 8 42.71 0.94 -47.88
C VAL A 8 43.47 1.15 -46.56
N ILE A 9 44.75 0.78 -46.53
CA ILE A 9 45.64 0.99 -45.37
C ILE A 9 45.88 2.49 -45.13
N LEU A 10 46.03 3.31 -46.20
CA LEU A 10 46.20 4.74 -46.08
C LEU A 10 44.91 5.44 -45.60
N CYS A 11 43.71 4.98 -46.02
CA CYS A 11 42.43 5.46 -45.51
C CYS A 11 42.21 5.08 -44.04
N PHE A 12 42.63 3.86 -43.64
CA PHE A 12 42.56 3.44 -42.24
C PHE A 12 43.52 4.22 -41.33
N LEU A 13 44.70 4.56 -41.80
CA LEU A 13 45.66 5.40 -41.09
C LEU A 13 45.20 6.85 -41.01
N LEU A 14 44.52 7.40 -42.01
CA LEU A 14 43.92 8.74 -41.97
C LEU A 14 42.68 8.81 -41.04
N LEU A 15 41.89 7.74 -40.96
CA LEU A 15 40.76 7.65 -40.01
C LEU A 15 41.19 7.47 -38.55
N SER A 16 42.43 6.95 -38.31
CA SER A 16 42.97 6.78 -36.95
C SER A 16 43.47 8.08 -36.35
N PHE A 17 43.55 9.18 -37.09
CA PHE A 17 43.95 10.54 -36.61
C PHE A 17 42.75 11.44 -36.31
N ILE A 18 41.53 11.04 -36.59
CA ILE A 18 40.35 11.74 -36.09
C ILE A 18 40.18 11.31 -34.63
N ARG A 19 40.93 11.95 -33.74
CA ARG A 19 40.61 11.91 -32.32
C ARG A 19 39.27 12.66 -32.17
N PRO A 20 38.19 12.03 -31.64
CA PRO A 20 37.05 12.81 -31.25
C PRO A 20 37.55 13.87 -30.26
N SER A 21 37.47 15.12 -30.64
CA SER A 21 37.60 16.24 -29.72
C SER A 21 36.39 16.08 -28.81
N PHE A 22 36.56 15.43 -27.67
CA PHE A 22 35.62 15.53 -26.60
C PHE A 22 35.51 17.01 -26.29
N ALA A 23 34.35 17.59 -26.54
CA ALA A 23 34.02 18.89 -26.01
C ALA A 23 34.21 18.76 -24.50
N VAL A 24 35.25 19.41 -23.98
CA VAL A 24 35.53 19.46 -22.55
C VAL A 24 34.26 20.08 -21.94
N ASP A 25 33.55 19.33 -21.11
CA ASP A 25 32.50 19.86 -20.27
C ASP A 25 33.01 21.16 -19.63
N ALA A 26 32.25 22.24 -19.80
CA ALA A 26 32.62 23.55 -19.26
C ALA A 26 32.36 23.56 -17.75
N ARG A 27 33.14 22.80 -16.98
CA ARG A 27 33.04 22.74 -15.53
C ARG A 27 33.75 23.96 -14.95
N PHE A 28 33.09 24.65 -14.01
CA PHE A 28 33.67 25.74 -13.22
C PHE A 28 34.31 25.19 -11.94
N ASP A 29 35.22 24.22 -12.08
CA ASP A 29 35.92 23.54 -10.98
C ASP A 29 37.31 24.09 -10.67
N LEU A 30 37.82 25.00 -11.51
CA LEU A 30 39.12 25.61 -11.28
C LEU A 30 38.98 26.78 -10.30
N VAL A 31 39.72 26.72 -9.17
CA VAL A 31 39.77 27.81 -8.21
C VAL A 31 40.50 29.00 -8.78
N GLY A 32 39.83 30.13 -8.84
CA GLY A 32 40.38 31.42 -9.27
C GLY A 32 40.88 32.26 -8.10
N PRO A 33 41.37 33.49 -8.42
CA PRO A 33 41.80 34.45 -7.38
C PRO A 33 40.60 34.88 -6.51
N ARG A 34 40.92 35.31 -5.29
CA ARG A 34 39.94 35.78 -4.30
C ARG A 34 39.90 37.29 -4.26
N ILE A 35 38.71 37.87 -4.14
CA ILE A 35 38.49 39.33 -4.00
C ILE A 35 37.56 39.56 -2.83
N ASN A 36 37.98 40.36 -1.85
CA ASN A 36 37.11 40.76 -0.75
C ASN A 36 36.28 41.98 -1.16
N VAL A 37 34.98 41.94 -0.93
CA VAL A 37 34.03 42.97 -1.32
C VAL A 37 33.05 43.25 -0.20
N ARG A 38 32.92 44.53 0.16
CA ARG A 38 31.90 45.03 1.09
C ARG A 38 31.13 46.16 0.44
N VAL A 39 29.90 46.32 0.81
CA VAL A 39 29.06 47.40 0.32
C VAL A 39 28.57 48.23 1.50
N THR A 40 28.69 49.53 1.41
CA THR A 40 28.20 50.46 2.43
C THR A 40 27.06 51.29 1.84
N ARG A 41 25.88 51.22 2.49
CA ARG A 41 24.68 52.00 2.17
C ARG A 41 24.17 52.72 3.42
N ASN A 42 24.01 54.04 3.32
CA ASN A 42 23.51 54.86 4.46
C ASN A 42 24.25 54.67 5.79
N GLY A 43 25.58 54.40 5.72
CA GLY A 43 26.44 54.18 6.90
C GLY A 43 26.43 52.76 7.45
N VAL A 44 25.60 51.84 6.93
CA VAL A 44 25.64 50.42 7.24
C VAL A 44 26.51 49.69 6.23
N THR A 45 27.39 48.81 6.69
CA THR A 45 28.30 48.04 5.82
C THR A 45 27.97 46.56 5.94
N LEU A 46 27.69 45.94 4.79
CA LEU A 46 27.43 44.50 4.68
C LEU A 46 28.51 43.81 3.83
N PRO A 47 28.83 42.54 4.15
CA PRO A 47 29.62 41.68 3.29
C PRO A 47 28.87 41.39 1.98
N ILE A 48 29.58 41.13 0.88
CA ILE A 48 28.98 40.90 -0.43
C ILE A 48 28.00 39.71 -0.43
N ALA A 49 28.20 38.72 0.43
CA ALA A 49 27.34 37.56 0.57
C ALA A 49 25.90 37.90 1.04
N GLU A 50 25.75 39.06 1.67
CA GLU A 50 24.47 39.55 2.19
C GLU A 50 23.84 40.62 1.28
N VAL A 51 24.42 40.95 0.12
CA VAL A 51 24.00 42.04 -0.75
C VAL A 51 23.33 41.50 -2.01
N PRO A 52 21.98 41.47 -2.07
CA PRO A 52 21.22 41.00 -3.25
C PRO A 52 21.29 42.00 -4.42
N ASN A 53 21.46 43.27 -4.16
CA ASN A 53 21.42 44.34 -5.16
C ASN A 53 22.24 45.54 -4.73
N LEU A 54 22.74 46.27 -5.70
CA LEU A 54 23.35 47.58 -5.51
C LEU A 54 22.33 48.70 -5.76
N GLN A 55 22.57 49.86 -5.19
CA GLN A 55 21.80 51.07 -5.43
C GLN A 55 22.69 52.25 -5.77
N PRO A 56 22.22 53.22 -6.55
CA PRO A 56 22.98 54.47 -6.75
C PRO A 56 23.41 55.15 -5.47
N GLY A 57 24.70 55.42 -5.35
CA GLY A 57 25.31 56.04 -4.16
C GLY A 57 25.95 55.03 -3.19
N ASP A 58 25.73 53.69 -3.39
CA ASP A 58 26.43 52.69 -2.60
C ASP A 58 27.95 52.86 -2.77
N ARG A 59 28.66 52.60 -1.67
CA ARG A 59 30.14 52.55 -1.71
C ARG A 59 30.60 51.13 -1.65
N ILE A 60 31.22 50.64 -2.72
CA ILE A 60 31.79 49.30 -2.83
C ILE A 60 33.28 49.37 -2.43
N TRP A 61 33.66 48.63 -1.38
CA TRP A 61 35.04 48.40 -1.03
C TRP A 61 35.55 47.14 -1.71
N LEU A 62 36.61 47.27 -2.49
CA LEU A 62 37.24 46.20 -3.24
C LEU A 62 38.65 45.99 -2.69
N HIS A 63 38.96 44.79 -2.23
CA HIS A 63 40.26 44.40 -1.74
C HIS A 63 40.71 43.08 -2.36
N PRO A 64 41.62 43.12 -3.34
CA PRO A 64 42.16 41.92 -3.96
C PRO A 64 43.00 41.12 -2.95
N ASP A 65 42.63 39.88 -2.70
CA ASP A 65 43.39 38.97 -1.82
C ASP A 65 44.31 38.10 -2.68
N LEU A 66 45.42 38.72 -3.12
CA LEU A 66 46.40 38.10 -4.00
C LEU A 66 47.72 37.89 -3.27
N PRO A 67 48.40 36.71 -3.43
CA PRO A 67 49.65 36.41 -2.76
C PRO A 67 50.78 37.39 -3.13
N ASP A 68 51.54 37.82 -2.18
CA ASP A 68 52.69 38.72 -2.39
C ASP A 68 53.78 38.17 -3.33
N THR A 69 53.84 36.85 -3.46
CA THR A 69 54.80 36.11 -4.30
C THR A 69 54.38 35.98 -5.75
N GLN A 70 53.28 36.63 -6.16
CA GLN A 70 52.82 36.55 -7.56
C GLN A 70 53.82 37.17 -8.52
N SER A 71 54.24 36.39 -9.51
CA SER A 71 55.12 36.85 -10.59
C SER A 71 54.41 37.74 -11.63
N VAL A 72 53.05 37.72 -11.63
CA VAL A 72 52.21 38.46 -12.59
C VAL A 72 51.47 39.58 -11.85
N LYS A 73 51.60 40.79 -12.37
CA LYS A 73 50.79 41.92 -11.89
C LYS A 73 49.42 41.86 -12.50
N TYR A 74 48.38 41.93 -11.67
CA TYR A 74 47.01 41.99 -12.14
C TYR A 74 46.43 43.40 -12.06
N LEU A 75 45.66 43.75 -13.09
CA LEU A 75 44.84 44.96 -13.09
C LEU A 75 43.41 44.57 -12.79
N LEU A 76 42.85 45.05 -11.68
CA LEU A 76 41.42 44.95 -11.39
C LEU A 76 40.72 46.18 -11.91
N VAL A 77 39.67 46.04 -12.68
CA VAL A 77 38.90 47.16 -13.26
C VAL A 77 37.42 46.99 -12.85
N CYS A 78 36.90 47.93 -12.10
CA CYS A 78 35.49 48.03 -11.79
C CYS A 78 34.81 48.91 -12.85
N VAL A 79 33.76 48.38 -13.50
CA VAL A 79 33.03 49.12 -14.54
C VAL A 79 31.54 49.11 -14.24
N PHE A 80 30.92 50.28 -14.30
CA PHE A 80 29.47 50.35 -14.29
C PHE A 80 28.93 50.46 -15.72
N LEU A 81 27.84 49.79 -15.98
CA LEU A 81 27.17 49.73 -17.31
C LEU A 81 25.78 50.36 -17.26
N ARG A 82 25.41 51.02 -18.35
CA ARG A 82 24.15 51.73 -18.50
C ARG A 82 23.30 51.13 -19.61
N GLY A 83 22.91 49.90 -19.39
CA GLY A 83 22.05 49.14 -20.33
C GLY A 83 22.80 48.53 -21.51
N ASN A 84 22.07 47.94 -22.45
CA ASN A 84 22.58 47.10 -23.53
C ASN A 84 23.20 47.87 -24.72
N THR A 85 22.72 49.07 -24.96
CA THR A 85 23.09 49.84 -26.15
C THR A 85 23.93 51.10 -25.87
N ASN A 86 23.85 51.62 -24.62
CA ASN A 86 24.50 52.88 -24.27
C ASN A 86 25.92 52.64 -23.76
N PRO A 87 26.94 53.16 -24.41
CA PRO A 87 28.30 52.99 -23.95
C PRO A 87 28.47 53.66 -22.56
N PRO A 88 29.14 53.02 -21.60
CA PRO A 88 29.38 53.61 -20.30
C PRO A 88 30.26 54.85 -20.41
N PRO A 89 30.03 55.92 -19.62
CA PRO A 89 30.94 57.08 -19.51
C PRO A 89 32.35 56.66 -19.15
N GLU A 90 33.32 57.52 -19.47
CA GLU A 90 34.74 57.19 -19.23
C GLU A 90 35.14 57.17 -17.77
N ASP A 91 34.52 57.96 -16.95
CA ASP A 91 34.69 58.07 -15.49
C ASP A 91 34.06 56.89 -14.73
N TRP A 92 33.25 56.03 -15.41
CA TRP A 92 32.68 54.82 -14.83
C TRP A 92 33.64 53.60 -14.83
N PHE A 93 34.89 53.81 -15.31
CA PHE A 93 35.95 52.78 -15.30
C PHE A 93 36.94 53.10 -14.18
N THR A 94 36.87 52.38 -13.12
CA THR A 94 37.86 52.51 -12.02
C THR A 94 38.99 51.52 -12.20
N ARG A 95 40.19 51.98 -12.45
CA ARG A 95 41.42 51.20 -12.56
C ARG A 95 42.03 50.97 -11.19
N ILE A 96 42.25 49.72 -10.80
CA ILE A 96 42.83 49.33 -9.50
C ILE A 96 44.08 48.49 -9.75
N GLU A 97 45.21 49.02 -9.36
CA GLU A 97 46.49 48.37 -9.56
C GLU A 97 46.83 47.53 -8.32
N THR A 98 46.60 46.19 -8.42
CA THR A 98 46.64 45.25 -7.29
C THR A 98 48.02 45.11 -6.65
N TRP A 99 49.11 45.59 -7.33
CA TRP A 99 50.48 45.57 -6.83
C TRP A 99 50.84 46.80 -6.03
N GLN A 100 50.04 47.87 -5.99
CA GLN A 100 50.24 49.01 -5.15
C GLN A 100 50.05 48.67 -3.67
N LYS A 101 50.92 49.20 -2.83
CA LYS A 101 50.93 48.91 -1.39
C LYS A 101 49.60 49.31 -0.74
N ASP A 102 49.13 50.52 -1.02
CA ASP A 102 47.89 51.06 -0.45
C ASP A 102 46.65 50.24 -0.86
N VAL A 103 46.61 49.73 -2.09
CA VAL A 103 45.53 48.86 -2.57
C VAL A 103 45.53 47.50 -1.86
N ARG A 104 46.69 46.96 -1.54
CA ARG A 104 46.83 45.70 -0.82
C ARG A 104 46.56 45.80 0.68
N GLU A 105 46.83 46.93 1.29
CA GLU A 105 46.66 47.13 2.71
C GLU A 105 45.26 47.69 3.06
N GLU A 106 44.76 48.66 2.26
CA GLU A 106 43.55 49.41 2.58
C GLU A 106 42.36 49.06 1.64
N GLY A 107 42.64 48.52 0.44
CA GLY A 107 41.63 48.35 -0.61
C GLY A 107 41.24 49.66 -1.30
N VAL A 108 40.20 49.58 -2.15
CA VAL A 108 39.74 50.75 -2.91
C VAL A 108 38.22 50.88 -2.80
N PHE A 109 37.74 52.09 -2.57
CA PHE A 109 36.32 52.42 -2.56
C PHE A 109 35.88 52.93 -3.93
N VAL A 110 34.78 52.38 -4.44
CA VAL A 110 34.12 52.76 -5.68
C VAL A 110 32.66 53.12 -5.37
N THR A 111 32.20 54.28 -5.90
CA THR A 111 30.79 54.69 -5.66
C THR A 111 29.95 54.35 -6.87
N VAL A 112 28.77 53.74 -6.65
CA VAL A 112 27.82 53.39 -7.70
C VAL A 112 27.20 54.65 -8.31
N PRO A 113 27.33 54.88 -9.66
CA PRO A 113 26.77 56.03 -10.33
C PRO A 113 25.21 55.99 -10.37
N LYS A 114 24.59 57.16 -10.47
CA LYS A 114 23.10 57.29 -10.47
C LYS A 114 22.40 56.56 -11.61
N GLU A 115 23.04 56.45 -12.76
CA GLU A 115 22.42 55.86 -13.98
C GLU A 115 22.93 54.43 -14.25
N ALA A 116 23.72 53.86 -13.35
CA ALA A 116 24.23 52.52 -13.51
C ALA A 116 23.10 51.49 -13.35
N GLN A 117 23.13 50.46 -14.18
CA GLN A 117 22.19 49.31 -14.13
C GLN A 117 22.89 48.00 -13.79
N GLN A 118 24.19 47.89 -14.07
CA GLN A 118 25.01 46.74 -13.81
C GLN A 118 26.43 47.14 -13.41
N ALA A 119 27.01 46.36 -12.51
CA ALA A 119 28.45 46.47 -12.16
C ALA A 119 29.18 45.19 -12.56
N VAL A 120 30.37 45.33 -13.12
CA VAL A 120 31.20 44.22 -13.60
C VAL A 120 32.65 44.46 -13.14
N LEU A 121 33.28 43.42 -12.66
CA LEU A 121 34.71 43.41 -12.40
C LEU A 121 35.47 42.67 -13.51
N PHE A 122 36.56 43.24 -13.95
CA PHE A 122 37.51 42.61 -14.86
C PHE A 122 38.83 42.43 -14.15
N LEU A 123 39.39 41.23 -14.17
CA LEU A 123 40.75 40.98 -13.69
C LEU A 123 41.62 40.54 -14.87
N ALA A 124 42.57 41.40 -15.23
CA ALA A 124 43.42 41.23 -16.40
C ALA A 124 44.91 41.28 -15.98
N PRO A 125 45.81 40.53 -16.63
CA PRO A 125 47.25 40.66 -16.40
C PRO A 125 47.75 41.99 -16.94
N GLU A 126 48.52 42.75 -16.14
CA GLU A 126 49.12 44.05 -16.52
C GLU A 126 50.36 43.84 -17.39
N THR A 127 50.31 44.31 -18.60
CA THR A 127 51.44 44.18 -19.57
C THR A 127 51.72 45.46 -20.38
N GLY A 128 51.17 46.60 -19.92
CA GLY A 128 51.36 47.91 -20.51
C GLY A 128 50.41 48.21 -21.69
N GLY A 129 49.66 49.30 -21.61
CA GLY A 129 48.76 49.78 -22.63
C GLY A 129 47.39 49.10 -22.77
N ASP A 130 47.14 48.04 -22.10
CA ASP A 130 46.00 47.15 -22.33
C ASP A 130 44.66 47.63 -21.72
N PHE A 131 44.70 48.59 -20.77
CA PHE A 131 43.48 49.20 -20.20
C PHE A 131 42.63 49.92 -21.24
N SER A 132 43.26 50.62 -22.20
CA SER A 132 42.51 51.30 -23.28
C SER A 132 41.78 50.32 -24.19
N THR A 133 42.37 49.16 -24.42
CA THR A 133 41.75 48.12 -25.26
C THR A 133 40.56 47.51 -24.56
N LEU A 134 40.70 47.20 -23.24
CA LEU A 134 39.57 46.72 -22.40
C LEU A 134 38.45 47.75 -22.39
N LYS A 135 38.76 49.04 -22.12
CA LYS A 135 37.80 50.13 -22.10
C LYS A 135 37.06 50.26 -23.44
N SER A 136 37.78 50.18 -24.57
CA SER A 136 37.22 50.26 -25.93
C SER A 136 36.30 49.05 -26.22
N ALA A 137 36.68 47.85 -25.81
CA ALA A 137 35.88 46.65 -25.98
C ALA A 137 34.56 46.72 -25.21
N VAL A 138 34.58 47.14 -23.94
CA VAL A 138 33.38 47.30 -23.12
C VAL A 138 32.45 48.41 -23.63
N ARG A 139 33.04 49.56 -24.01
CA ARG A 139 32.27 50.67 -24.60
C ARG A 139 31.68 50.32 -25.97
N GLY A 140 32.38 49.51 -26.76
CA GLY A 140 31.93 49.10 -28.08
C GLY A 140 30.78 48.08 -28.08
N ARG A 141 30.66 47.24 -27.02
CA ARG A 141 29.66 46.20 -26.92
C ARG A 141 29.14 46.03 -25.49
N PRO A 142 28.58 47.08 -24.85
CA PRO A 142 28.19 47.02 -23.43
C PRO A 142 27.17 45.95 -23.12
N GLY A 143 26.18 45.70 -24.03
CA GLY A 143 25.10 44.75 -23.85
C GLY A 143 25.57 43.32 -23.64
N ILE A 144 26.72 42.93 -24.19
CA ILE A 144 27.26 41.57 -23.99
C ILE A 144 27.74 41.42 -22.54
N PHE A 145 28.38 42.43 -21.99
CA PHE A 145 28.88 42.40 -20.60
C PHE A 145 27.76 42.56 -19.59
N VAL A 146 26.69 43.30 -19.89
CA VAL A 146 25.46 43.34 -19.07
C VAL A 146 24.84 41.95 -18.99
N ARG A 147 24.62 41.30 -20.13
CA ARG A 147 24.09 39.95 -20.17
C ARG A 147 24.98 38.95 -19.48
N ALA A 148 26.28 38.97 -19.75
CA ALA A 148 27.23 38.07 -19.10
C ALA A 148 27.25 38.23 -17.58
N SER A 149 27.16 39.45 -17.05
CA SER A 149 27.07 39.68 -15.60
C SER A 149 25.78 39.14 -15.00
N GLN A 150 24.65 39.30 -15.69
CA GLN A 150 23.36 38.75 -15.25
C GLN A 150 23.38 37.21 -15.24
N ASP A 151 23.85 36.62 -16.36
CA ASP A 151 23.92 35.16 -16.51
C ASP A 151 24.89 34.54 -15.45
N LEU A 152 26.00 35.25 -15.13
CA LEU A 152 26.95 34.84 -14.08
C LEU A 152 26.35 34.89 -12.68
N ALA A 153 25.56 35.92 -12.39
CA ALA A 153 24.90 36.05 -11.09
C ALA A 153 23.83 34.96 -10.92
N GLU A 154 23.04 34.73 -11.98
CA GLU A 154 22.03 33.67 -11.99
C GLU A 154 22.67 32.28 -11.83
N ALA A 155 23.71 31.98 -12.59
CA ALA A 155 24.45 30.74 -12.47
C ALA A 155 25.04 30.54 -11.04
N GLY A 156 25.53 31.62 -10.41
CA GLY A 156 25.98 31.58 -9.02
C GLY A 156 24.85 31.21 -8.03
N PHE A 157 23.66 31.77 -8.23
CA PHE A 157 22.50 31.43 -7.38
C PHE A 157 22.02 30.01 -7.58
N GLU A 158 21.96 29.54 -8.82
CA GLU A 158 21.60 28.15 -9.11
C GLU A 158 22.61 27.18 -8.49
N GLN A 159 23.88 27.45 -8.66
CA GLN A 159 24.93 26.62 -8.07
C GLN A 159 24.83 26.61 -6.53
N SER A 160 24.54 27.75 -5.89
CA SER A 160 24.38 27.79 -4.42
C SER A 160 23.25 26.88 -3.94
N ARG A 161 22.14 26.80 -4.69
CA ARG A 161 21.02 25.90 -4.40
C ARG A 161 21.43 24.42 -4.54
N ILE A 162 22.15 24.10 -5.62
CA ILE A 162 22.66 22.74 -5.89
C ILE A 162 23.66 22.32 -4.81
N GLU A 163 24.62 23.18 -4.47
CA GLU A 163 25.60 22.90 -3.42
C GLU A 163 24.94 22.72 -2.05
N LYS A 164 23.93 23.54 -1.72
CA LYS A 164 23.14 23.38 -0.51
C LYS A 164 22.40 22.05 -0.48
N TYR A 165 21.75 21.65 -1.61
CA TYR A 165 21.12 20.35 -1.72
C TYR A 165 22.12 19.21 -1.50
N LEU A 166 23.27 19.25 -2.18
CA LEU A 166 24.30 18.22 -2.05
C LEU A 166 24.91 18.15 -0.63
N ALA A 167 25.07 19.30 0.02
CA ALA A 167 25.57 19.36 1.39
C ALA A 167 24.56 18.75 2.38
N ASP A 168 23.29 19.07 2.24
CA ASP A 168 22.26 18.63 3.14
C ASP A 168 21.84 17.17 2.91
N ILE A 169 21.75 16.71 1.66
CA ILE A 169 21.41 15.29 1.38
C ILE A 169 22.50 14.34 1.90
N ARG A 170 23.76 14.77 1.98
CA ARG A 170 24.86 14.00 2.59
C ARG A 170 24.71 13.81 4.10
N ARG A 171 23.81 14.53 4.76
CA ARG A 171 23.51 14.36 6.19
C ARG A 171 22.58 13.15 6.43
N VAL A 172 21.88 12.68 5.38
CA VAL A 172 20.97 11.54 5.46
C VAL A 172 21.78 10.23 5.43
N PRO A 173 21.45 9.24 6.30
CA PRO A 173 22.10 7.93 6.26
C PRO A 173 21.89 7.22 4.92
N PRO A 174 22.96 6.78 4.23
CA PRO A 174 22.85 6.21 2.88
C PRO A 174 22.06 4.90 2.79
N ALA A 175 21.93 4.18 3.92
CA ALA A 175 21.25 2.89 3.97
C ALA A 175 19.72 2.99 4.12
N ASP A 176 19.18 4.17 4.37
CA ASP A 176 17.75 4.40 4.56
C ASP A 176 17.14 5.06 3.32
N ALA A 177 16.59 4.22 2.42
CA ALA A 177 16.00 4.68 1.18
C ALA A 177 14.76 5.56 1.40
N ASN A 178 13.97 5.29 2.43
CA ASN A 178 12.74 6.06 2.70
C ASN A 178 13.08 7.45 3.23
N GLU A 179 14.02 7.56 4.16
CA GLU A 179 14.48 8.86 4.66
C GLU A 179 15.24 9.63 3.57
N LEU A 180 15.99 8.94 2.70
CA LEU A 180 16.69 9.56 1.58
C LEU A 180 15.69 10.20 0.59
N GLN A 181 14.65 9.48 0.20
CA GLN A 181 13.60 10.02 -0.67
C GLN A 181 12.85 11.17 -0.02
N LYS A 182 12.42 11.01 1.22
CA LYS A 182 11.69 12.03 1.98
C LYS A 182 12.48 13.34 2.12
N HIS A 183 13.75 13.26 2.48
CA HIS A 183 14.60 14.46 2.59
C HIS A 183 14.95 15.05 1.22
N SER A 184 15.13 14.22 0.18
CA SER A 184 15.31 14.73 -1.17
C SER A 184 14.09 15.52 -1.66
N ASP A 185 12.88 15.02 -1.43
CA ASP A 185 11.63 15.71 -1.79
C ASP A 185 11.45 17.02 -1.00
N LEU A 186 11.85 17.03 0.25
CA LEU A 186 11.81 18.22 1.10
C LEU A 186 12.79 19.30 0.61
N LEU A 187 14.04 18.91 0.39
CA LEU A 187 15.11 19.78 -0.15
C LEU A 187 14.74 20.29 -1.55
N ALA A 188 14.19 19.43 -2.40
CA ALA A 188 13.76 19.80 -3.75
C ALA A 188 12.72 20.92 -3.73
N ARG A 189 11.71 20.83 -2.85
CA ARG A 189 10.68 21.87 -2.69
C ARG A 189 11.26 23.16 -2.11
N THR A 190 12.07 23.06 -1.04
CA THR A 190 12.63 24.22 -0.34
C THR A 190 13.58 25.00 -1.20
N LEU A 191 14.43 24.30 -1.99
CA LEU A 191 15.45 24.90 -2.85
C LEU A 191 14.98 25.11 -4.29
N ALA A 192 13.71 24.75 -4.62
CA ALA A 192 13.13 24.79 -5.96
C ALA A 192 14.01 24.03 -6.99
N LEU A 193 14.41 22.81 -6.65
CA LEU A 193 15.19 21.91 -7.51
C LEU A 193 14.36 20.68 -7.90
N LYS A 194 14.75 20.02 -9.00
CA LYS A 194 14.22 18.73 -9.40
C LYS A 194 15.33 17.68 -9.37
N PRO A 195 15.39 16.84 -8.32
CA PRO A 195 16.33 15.74 -8.29
C PRO A 195 16.01 14.71 -9.37
N ASN A 196 17.01 13.93 -9.77
CA ASN A 196 16.81 12.87 -10.74
C ASN A 196 15.98 11.71 -10.11
N GLU A 197 14.70 11.62 -10.43
CA GLU A 197 13.80 10.59 -9.93
C GLU A 197 14.22 9.16 -10.28
N ALA A 198 14.96 8.97 -11.37
CA ALA A 198 15.50 7.67 -11.75
C ALA A 198 16.49 7.10 -10.71
N CYS A 199 17.09 7.96 -9.87
CA CYS A 199 17.96 7.53 -8.78
C CYS A 199 17.22 6.68 -7.75
N PHE A 200 15.94 6.97 -7.46
CA PHE A 200 15.13 6.22 -6.49
C PHE A 200 14.66 4.85 -7.01
N GLN A 201 14.76 4.62 -8.32
CA GLN A 201 14.48 3.31 -8.92
C GLN A 201 15.69 2.37 -8.93
N GLN A 202 16.86 2.88 -8.54
CA GLN A 202 18.07 2.08 -8.45
C GLN A 202 18.11 1.27 -7.13
N PRO A 203 18.98 0.25 -7.04
CA PRO A 203 19.25 -0.44 -5.77
C PRO A 203 19.64 0.54 -4.66
N VAL A 204 19.20 0.27 -3.43
CA VAL A 204 19.34 1.19 -2.27
C VAL A 204 20.78 1.66 -2.05
N ASP A 205 21.75 0.79 -2.23
CA ASP A 205 23.19 1.07 -2.10
C ASP A 205 23.73 2.07 -3.13
N THR A 206 23.04 2.24 -4.28
CA THR A 206 23.45 3.15 -5.35
C THR A 206 22.65 4.46 -5.39
N GLN A 207 21.49 4.54 -4.73
CA GLN A 207 20.61 5.71 -4.75
C GLN A 207 21.31 6.97 -4.23
N PHE A 208 21.99 6.86 -3.10
CA PHE A 208 22.73 7.97 -2.52
C PHE A 208 23.86 8.49 -3.45
N THR A 209 24.63 7.58 -4.05
CA THR A 209 25.70 7.92 -4.98
C THR A 209 25.15 8.59 -6.25
N CYS A 210 24.00 8.13 -6.73
CA CYS A 210 23.30 8.74 -7.86
C CYS A 210 22.87 10.18 -7.53
N LEU A 211 22.17 10.39 -6.42
CA LEU A 211 21.70 11.73 -5.99
C LEU A 211 22.83 12.71 -5.70
N THR A 212 23.91 12.25 -5.10
CA THR A 212 25.06 13.11 -4.78
C THR A 212 26.04 13.27 -5.93
N GLN A 213 25.75 12.66 -7.08
CA GLN A 213 26.59 12.70 -8.28
C GLN A 213 28.01 12.17 -8.07
N SER A 214 28.23 11.35 -7.04
CA SER A 214 29.52 10.72 -6.78
C SER A 214 29.77 9.65 -7.84
N GLY A 215 30.45 10.03 -8.92
CA GLY A 215 30.74 9.17 -10.09
C GLY A 215 29.71 9.23 -11.23
N SER A 216 28.69 10.09 -11.13
CA SER A 216 27.67 10.31 -12.18
C SER A 216 27.76 11.75 -12.72
N GLN A 217 27.45 11.91 -14.01
CA GLN A 217 27.32 13.22 -14.67
C GLN A 217 25.87 13.74 -14.67
N SER A 218 24.97 13.11 -13.93
CA SER A 218 23.59 13.58 -13.83
C SER A 218 23.52 14.86 -12.99
N LEU A 219 23.15 15.95 -13.63
CA LEU A 219 22.97 17.25 -12.99
C LEU A 219 21.56 17.40 -12.45
N LEU A 220 21.40 18.18 -11.39
CA LEU A 220 20.09 18.51 -10.84
C LEU A 220 19.40 19.52 -11.77
N ASP A 221 18.10 19.31 -12.01
CA ASP A 221 17.23 20.22 -12.74
C ASP A 221 16.48 21.10 -11.72
N ASP A 222 16.60 22.42 -11.86
CA ASP A 222 15.92 23.40 -11.01
C ASP A 222 14.46 23.68 -11.41
N GLY A 223 13.98 23.06 -12.50
CA GLY A 223 12.64 23.25 -13.04
C GLY A 223 12.44 24.51 -13.89
N HIS A 224 13.45 25.40 -13.97
CA HIS A 224 13.41 26.61 -14.81
C HIS A 224 13.93 26.36 -16.22
N GLY A 225 14.43 25.17 -16.54
CA GLY A 225 15.00 24.80 -17.83
C GLY A 225 14.11 25.05 -19.03
N GLN A 226 12.80 25.03 -18.85
CA GLN A 226 11.86 25.32 -19.95
C GLN A 226 11.80 26.79 -20.32
N SER A 227 12.00 27.70 -19.39
CA SER A 227 11.96 29.15 -19.69
C SER A 227 13.23 29.60 -20.41
N ILE A 228 14.38 29.07 -20.05
CA ILE A 228 15.66 29.34 -20.71
C ILE A 228 15.75 28.61 -22.05
N ALA A 229 15.33 27.35 -22.10
CA ALA A 229 15.26 26.59 -23.35
C ALA A 229 14.29 27.23 -24.37
N SER A 230 13.15 27.79 -23.93
CA SER A 230 12.21 28.49 -24.82
C SER A 230 12.74 29.86 -25.29
N ALA A 231 13.51 30.56 -24.44
CA ALA A 231 14.19 31.78 -24.84
C ALA A 231 15.33 31.54 -25.84
N LEU A 232 15.99 30.37 -25.74
CA LEU A 232 17.06 29.95 -26.66
C LEU A 232 16.51 29.33 -27.96
N SER A 233 15.35 28.67 -27.91
CA SER A 233 14.71 28.06 -29.10
C SER A 233 14.14 29.08 -30.08
N ASN A 234 13.91 30.32 -29.68
CA ASN A 234 13.40 31.40 -30.52
C ASN A 234 14.49 32.23 -31.20
N GLY A 235 15.77 31.83 -31.05
CA GLY A 235 16.92 32.49 -31.71
C GLY A 235 17.32 31.83 -33.02
N PRO A 236 18.07 32.55 -33.92
CA PRO A 236 18.47 32.04 -35.23
C PRO A 236 19.42 30.82 -35.22
N ASN A 237 19.79 30.31 -34.06
CA ASN A 237 20.65 29.14 -33.90
C ASN A 237 19.96 27.97 -33.13
N SER A 238 18.64 28.01 -33.10
CA SER A 238 17.82 27.02 -32.35
C SER A 238 18.04 25.56 -32.79
N ASP A 239 18.23 25.34 -34.09
CA ASP A 239 18.37 24.00 -34.66
C ASP A 239 19.69 23.33 -34.30
N LEU A 240 20.77 24.10 -34.11
CA LEU A 240 22.08 23.60 -33.69
C LEU A 240 22.07 23.23 -32.18
N ILE A 241 21.33 23.98 -31.39
CA ILE A 241 21.20 23.73 -29.94
C ILE A 241 20.29 22.52 -29.69
N ALA A 242 19.18 22.41 -30.43
CA ALA A 242 18.30 21.26 -30.39
C ALA A 242 19.04 19.97 -30.82
N ALA A 243 19.83 20.01 -31.90
CA ALA A 243 20.61 18.88 -32.36
C ALA A 243 21.71 18.45 -31.35
N ALA A 244 22.33 19.41 -30.66
CA ALA A 244 23.32 19.13 -29.61
C ALA A 244 22.68 18.52 -28.33
N SER A 245 21.46 18.91 -28.00
CA SER A 245 20.73 18.44 -26.82
C SER A 245 20.30 16.96 -26.92
N TYR A 246 20.18 16.42 -28.15
CA TYR A 246 19.78 15.03 -28.38
C TYR A 246 20.97 14.06 -28.59
N THR A 247 22.20 14.50 -28.43
CA THR A 247 23.35 13.59 -28.57
C THR A 247 23.53 12.75 -27.28
N ALA A 248 23.98 11.51 -27.42
CA ALA A 248 24.29 10.61 -26.30
C ALA A 248 25.36 11.16 -25.33
N ILE A 249 26.16 12.13 -25.79
CA ILE A 249 27.18 12.87 -25.02
C ILE A 249 26.52 13.89 -24.09
N ALA A 250 25.33 14.34 -24.45
CA ALA A 250 24.49 15.25 -23.68
C ALA A 250 23.57 14.58 -22.64
N GLY A 251 23.80 13.31 -22.33
CA GLY A 251 23.03 12.60 -21.29
C GLY A 251 21.57 12.36 -21.65
N GLY A 252 21.20 12.34 -22.94
CA GLY A 252 19.86 11.97 -23.38
C GLY A 252 18.74 12.93 -22.98
N GLY A 253 18.98 14.24 -23.02
CA GLY A 253 17.94 15.26 -22.81
C GLY A 253 17.72 15.71 -21.36
N LEU A 254 18.60 15.34 -20.44
CA LEU A 254 18.56 15.74 -19.03
C LEU A 254 19.65 16.80 -18.73
N TYR A 255 19.58 17.95 -19.39
CA TYR A 255 20.37 19.11 -18.94
C TYR A 255 19.62 19.86 -17.84
N SER A 256 20.29 20.18 -16.73
CA SER A 256 19.82 21.26 -15.87
C SER A 256 19.90 22.58 -16.64
N ALA A 257 18.97 23.48 -16.39
CA ALA A 257 19.01 24.84 -16.94
C ALA A 257 20.35 25.54 -16.67
N TYR A 258 20.94 25.25 -15.53
CA TYR A 258 22.26 25.71 -15.11
C TYR A 258 23.36 25.37 -16.11
N VAL A 259 23.44 24.13 -16.59
CA VAL A 259 24.45 23.73 -17.59
C VAL A 259 24.21 24.40 -18.94
N GLY A 260 22.94 24.52 -19.35
CA GLY A 260 22.58 25.24 -20.57
C GLY A 260 23.00 26.70 -20.51
N ALA A 261 22.71 27.40 -19.41
CA ALA A 261 23.08 28.80 -19.20
C ALA A 261 24.61 28.98 -19.19
N ILE A 262 25.34 28.08 -18.53
CA ILE A 262 26.82 28.12 -18.50
C ILE A 262 27.42 27.87 -19.89
N VAL A 263 26.93 26.88 -20.63
CA VAL A 263 27.42 26.57 -21.98
C VAL A 263 27.22 27.78 -22.92
N ASP A 264 26.05 28.42 -22.83
CA ASP A 264 25.75 29.59 -23.65
C ASP A 264 26.60 30.81 -23.24
N LEU A 265 26.78 31.02 -21.94
CA LEU A 265 27.67 32.07 -21.42
C LEU A 265 29.10 31.86 -21.92
N VAL A 266 29.64 30.65 -21.85
CA VAL A 266 30.97 30.31 -22.36
C VAL A 266 31.04 30.56 -23.87
N ARG A 267 30.01 30.21 -24.65
CA ARG A 267 29.95 30.48 -26.10
C ARG A 267 29.91 31.98 -26.41
N VAL A 268 29.07 32.72 -25.70
CA VAL A 268 28.98 34.18 -25.87
C VAL A 268 30.31 34.82 -25.54
N MET A 269 30.96 34.42 -24.47
CA MET A 269 32.27 34.96 -24.06
C MET A 269 33.39 34.54 -25.01
N ALA A 270 33.41 33.32 -25.52
CA ALA A 270 34.38 32.84 -26.50
C ALA A 270 34.31 33.63 -27.83
N ASN A 271 33.16 34.15 -28.16
CA ASN A 271 32.98 35.01 -29.36
C ASN A 271 33.46 36.48 -29.17
N ILE A 272 33.81 36.84 -27.92
CA ILE A 272 34.35 38.18 -27.61
C ILE A 272 35.88 38.11 -27.48
N HIS A 273 36.56 37.56 -28.42
CA HIS A 273 38.01 37.61 -28.43
C HIS A 273 38.50 38.76 -29.32
N THR A 274 39.59 39.38 -28.88
CA THR A 274 40.39 40.30 -29.68
C THR A 274 41.75 39.64 -29.90
N ALA A 275 42.59 40.21 -30.77
CA ALA A 275 43.96 39.71 -30.94
C ALA A 275 44.79 39.75 -29.65
N GLN A 276 44.36 40.56 -28.68
CA GLN A 276 45.09 40.75 -27.40
C GLN A 276 44.41 40.09 -26.23
N TYR A 277 43.03 39.97 -26.21
CA TYR A 277 42.26 39.48 -25.04
C TYR A 277 41.29 38.38 -25.40
N GLN A 278 41.21 37.41 -24.53
CA GLN A 278 40.17 36.40 -24.42
C GLN A 278 39.45 36.62 -23.10
N TYR A 279 38.14 36.78 -23.15
CA TYR A 279 37.32 36.95 -21.96
C TYR A 279 36.87 35.60 -21.42
N ILE A 280 37.13 35.36 -20.15
CA ILE A 280 36.81 34.12 -19.43
C ILE A 280 35.76 34.45 -18.37
N PRO A 281 34.58 33.85 -18.39
CA PRO A 281 33.60 34.01 -17.33
C PRO A 281 34.13 33.40 -16.02
N ALA A 282 33.94 34.11 -14.89
CA ALA A 282 34.21 33.61 -13.56
C ALA A 282 32.93 33.65 -12.71
N ILE A 283 32.48 32.50 -12.26
CA ILE A 283 31.37 32.43 -11.32
C ILE A 283 31.88 32.78 -9.93
N ALA A 284 31.19 33.72 -9.28
CA ALA A 284 31.55 34.16 -7.93
C ALA A 284 30.67 33.44 -6.91
N PHE A 285 31.31 32.90 -5.88
CA PHE A 285 30.65 32.31 -4.71
C PHE A 285 30.97 33.22 -3.48
N PRO A 286 30.06 34.14 -3.16
CA PRO A 286 30.23 35.00 -2.01
C PRO A 286 30.19 34.21 -0.70
N GLN A 287 31.19 34.40 0.13
CA GLN A 287 31.27 33.79 1.46
C GLN A 287 31.78 34.84 2.45
N ASN A 288 30.91 35.40 3.25
CA ASN A 288 31.17 36.64 4.01
C ASN A 288 31.63 37.77 3.07
N ASP A 289 32.79 38.34 3.31
CA ASP A 289 33.39 39.40 2.51
C ASP A 289 34.01 38.87 1.20
N ALA A 290 34.33 37.59 1.12
CA ALA A 290 35.13 37.01 0.06
C ALA A 290 34.27 36.55 -1.12
N MET A 291 34.61 37.00 -2.31
CA MET A 291 34.18 36.41 -3.57
C MET A 291 35.19 35.35 -3.98
N ASN A 292 34.86 34.10 -3.81
CA ASN A 292 35.63 32.97 -4.30
C ASN A 292 35.27 32.75 -5.77
N LEU A 293 36.25 32.84 -6.66
CA LEU A 293 35.98 32.71 -8.09
C LEU A 293 36.22 31.30 -8.57
N HIS A 294 35.34 30.79 -9.41
CA HIS A 294 35.49 29.52 -10.10
C HIS A 294 35.53 29.74 -11.61
N LEU A 295 36.50 29.08 -12.27
CA LEU A 295 36.78 29.24 -13.67
C LEU A 295 36.56 27.92 -14.42
N ASN A 296 36.12 28.02 -15.68
CA ASN A 296 35.98 26.88 -16.58
C ASN A 296 37.25 26.52 -17.35
N THR A 297 38.22 27.43 -17.41
CA THR A 297 39.49 27.26 -18.12
C THR A 297 40.61 27.93 -17.37
N PRO A 298 41.86 27.41 -17.40
CA PRO A 298 42.98 28.09 -16.81
C PRO A 298 43.31 29.39 -17.60
N PRO A 299 43.54 30.51 -16.89
CA PRO A 299 43.84 31.77 -17.53
C PRO A 299 45.19 31.76 -18.25
N SER A 300 45.24 32.28 -19.47
CA SER A 300 46.44 32.46 -20.28
C SER A 300 47.06 33.86 -20.05
N PHE A 301 48.38 33.91 -19.91
CA PHE A 301 49.20 35.14 -19.80
C PHE A 301 49.86 35.52 -21.13
N HIS A 302 49.69 34.69 -22.17
CA HIS A 302 50.18 34.94 -23.54
C HIS A 302 49.00 35.40 -24.42
N ASN A 303 49.32 36.11 -25.53
CA ASN A 303 48.28 36.60 -26.44
C ASN A 303 47.51 35.46 -27.14
N PRO A 304 46.17 35.46 -27.12
CA PRO A 304 45.33 36.39 -26.38
C PRO A 304 45.34 36.14 -24.87
N LYS A 305 45.55 37.20 -24.06
CA LYS A 305 45.58 37.11 -22.59
C LYS A 305 44.19 36.94 -22.06
N SER A 306 44.06 36.14 -21.01
CA SER A 306 42.79 35.92 -20.35
C SER A 306 42.39 37.10 -19.46
N VAL A 307 41.18 37.63 -19.67
CA VAL A 307 40.54 38.63 -18.79
C VAL A 307 39.36 37.92 -18.10
N LEU A 308 39.44 37.80 -16.80
CA LEU A 308 38.35 37.26 -16.00
C LEU A 308 37.22 38.29 -15.94
N VAL A 309 35.98 37.85 -16.22
CA VAL A 309 34.78 38.65 -16.11
C VAL A 309 33.98 38.19 -14.94
N ILE A 310 33.72 39.07 -13.98
CA ILE A 310 33.07 38.75 -12.72
C ILE A 310 31.84 39.65 -12.60
N GLY A 311 30.66 39.05 -12.45
CA GLY A 311 29.43 39.77 -12.19
C GLY A 311 29.35 40.24 -10.74
N LEU A 312 28.98 41.51 -10.55
CA LEU A 312 28.52 42.03 -9.27
C LEU A 312 26.96 42.04 -9.25
N PRO A 313 26.35 42.17 -8.06
CA PRO A 313 24.88 42.35 -7.99
C PRO A 313 24.41 43.51 -8.87
N ALA A 314 23.21 43.33 -9.48
CA ALA A 314 22.63 44.35 -10.36
C ALA A 314 22.31 45.64 -9.60
N VAL A 315 22.39 46.78 -10.30
CA VAL A 315 22.02 48.09 -9.75
C VAL A 315 20.53 48.34 -10.00
N GLN A 316 19.70 47.79 -9.12
CA GLN A 316 18.26 47.87 -9.25
C GLN A 316 17.60 47.59 -7.88
N PRO A 317 16.36 48.05 -7.64
CA PRO A 317 15.63 47.62 -6.43
C PRO A 317 15.46 46.09 -6.45
N SER A 318 15.69 45.46 -5.32
CA SER A 318 15.47 44.03 -5.14
C SER A 318 14.08 43.83 -4.53
N PRO A 319 13.21 43.00 -5.13
CA PRO A 319 11.94 42.64 -4.48
C PRO A 319 12.21 41.83 -3.22
N SER A 320 11.33 41.99 -2.23
CA SER A 320 11.34 41.16 -1.03
C SER A 320 11.20 39.67 -1.38
N PRO A 321 11.85 38.77 -0.64
CA PRO A 321 11.77 37.35 -0.91
C PRO A 321 10.31 36.86 -0.80
N PRO A 322 9.77 36.12 -1.80
CA PRO A 322 8.37 35.69 -1.85
C PRO A 322 8.12 34.47 -0.98
N LEU A 323 8.39 34.61 0.32
CA LEU A 323 8.16 33.56 1.31
C LEU A 323 6.66 33.22 1.41
N ARG A 324 6.32 31.95 1.47
CA ARG A 324 4.96 31.48 1.69
C ARG A 324 4.95 30.22 2.57
N PRO A 325 3.90 29.96 3.36
CA PRO A 325 3.75 28.69 4.05
C PRO A 325 3.65 27.55 3.04
N ALA A 326 4.34 26.45 3.28
CA ALA A 326 4.24 25.24 2.46
C ALA A 326 2.83 24.61 2.57
N ASP A 327 2.23 24.72 3.76
CA ASP A 327 0.83 24.42 4.03
C ASP A 327 0.20 25.60 4.81
N PRO A 328 -0.76 26.31 4.21
CA PRO A 328 -1.43 27.43 4.88
C PRO A 328 -2.20 27.04 6.15
N ASN A 329 -2.58 25.77 6.28
CA ASN A 329 -3.34 25.25 7.41
C ASN A 329 -2.44 24.65 8.49
N HIS A 330 -1.15 24.56 8.27
CA HIS A 330 -0.21 24.03 9.24
C HIS A 330 -0.10 24.96 10.45
N VAL A 331 -0.42 24.43 11.63
CA VAL A 331 -0.25 25.12 12.92
C VAL A 331 1.01 24.62 13.59
N ALA A 332 1.95 25.50 13.93
CA ALA A 332 3.19 25.10 14.59
C ALA A 332 3.04 25.09 16.11
N CYS A 333 3.53 24.05 16.77
CA CYS A 333 3.52 23.92 18.21
C CYS A 333 4.75 24.60 18.84
N LEU A 334 4.54 25.69 19.57
CA LEU A 334 5.62 26.44 20.19
C LEU A 334 6.32 25.74 21.38
N ILE A 335 5.66 24.75 22.01
CA ILE A 335 6.28 24.02 23.14
C ILE A 335 7.10 22.80 22.71
N GLN A 336 7.14 22.52 21.42
CA GLN A 336 7.99 21.49 20.86
C GLN A 336 9.48 21.86 21.02
N PRO A 337 10.39 20.91 21.34
CA PRO A 337 11.82 21.22 21.55
C PRO A 337 12.51 21.86 20.36
N SER A 338 12.18 21.45 19.15
CA SER A 338 12.66 22.03 17.90
C SER A 338 11.44 22.33 17.02
N VAL A 339 11.19 23.61 16.76
CA VAL A 339 10.06 24.07 15.96
C VAL A 339 10.57 24.52 14.60
N THR A 340 10.09 23.89 13.56
CA THR A 340 10.33 24.29 12.17
C THR A 340 9.03 24.83 11.59
N LEU A 341 9.07 26.06 11.08
CA LEU A 341 8.00 26.64 10.30
C LEU A 341 8.21 26.23 8.83
N PRO A 342 7.32 25.41 8.25
CA PRO A 342 7.46 24.96 6.86
C PRO A 342 7.18 26.12 5.91
N ILE A 343 8.23 26.79 5.47
CA ILE A 343 8.19 27.97 4.60
C ILE A 343 8.92 27.65 3.30
N GLU A 344 8.34 28.05 2.19
CA GLU A 344 8.89 27.85 0.84
C GLU A 344 8.73 29.12 -0.03
N GLY A 345 9.05 29.04 -1.32
CA GLY A 345 8.85 30.10 -2.33
C GLY A 345 10.04 31.03 -2.52
N ALA A 346 11.01 31.03 -1.61
CA ALA A 346 12.21 31.85 -1.74
C ALA A 346 13.48 30.99 -1.52
N PRO A 347 13.91 30.21 -2.53
CA PRO A 347 15.01 29.24 -2.38
C PRO A 347 16.34 29.90 -2.00
N LEU A 348 16.56 31.17 -2.38
CA LEU A 348 17.79 31.89 -2.02
C LEU A 348 17.89 32.23 -0.54
N VAL A 349 16.75 32.30 0.19
CA VAL A 349 16.75 32.45 1.67
C VAL A 349 17.38 31.24 2.34
N PHE A 350 17.27 30.06 1.72
CA PHE A 350 17.75 28.79 2.26
C PHE A 350 19.16 28.39 1.76
N SER A 351 19.60 28.95 0.63
CA SER A 351 20.87 28.59 -0.01
C SER A 351 21.96 29.68 0.04
N THR A 352 21.62 30.89 0.50
CA THR A 352 22.54 32.03 0.55
C THR A 352 22.39 32.76 1.88
N SER A 353 23.27 33.74 2.13
CA SER A 353 23.21 34.65 3.29
C SER A 353 22.46 35.97 2.99
N LEU A 354 21.78 36.08 1.85
CA LEU A 354 21.06 37.29 1.44
C LEU A 354 19.94 37.71 2.39
N ALA A 355 19.26 36.71 3.00
CA ALA A 355 18.31 36.94 4.08
C ALA A 355 19.00 36.72 5.42
N HIS A 356 18.98 37.73 6.27
CA HIS A 356 19.61 37.67 7.59
C HIS A 356 18.75 38.35 8.66
N ASP A 357 19.11 38.21 9.93
CA ASP A 357 18.37 38.73 11.09
C ASP A 357 16.87 38.35 11.06
N LEU A 358 16.63 37.08 10.69
CA LEU A 358 15.28 36.54 10.60
C LEU A 358 14.69 36.37 12.01
N VAL A 359 13.46 36.86 12.21
CA VAL A 359 12.74 36.75 13.47
C VAL A 359 11.28 36.39 13.25
N LEU A 360 10.67 35.69 14.21
CA LEU A 360 9.24 35.48 14.34
C LEU A 360 8.68 36.52 15.32
N HIS A 361 7.92 37.48 14.81
CA HIS A 361 7.21 38.46 15.59
C HIS A 361 5.84 37.92 16.02
N LEU A 362 5.60 37.74 17.31
CA LEU A 362 4.35 37.22 17.83
C LEU A 362 3.27 38.33 17.83
N ASN A 363 2.15 38.05 17.15
CA ASN A 363 1.01 38.95 17.10
C ASN A 363 0.15 38.77 18.35
N THR A 364 0.44 39.51 19.38
CA THR A 364 -0.33 39.50 20.64
C THR A 364 -1.57 40.38 20.54
N PRO A 365 -2.72 40.03 21.19
CA PRO A 365 -3.90 40.89 21.26
C PRO A 365 -3.57 42.27 21.90
N SER A 366 -4.29 43.30 21.46
CA SER A 366 -4.09 44.67 21.97
C SER A 366 -4.24 44.72 23.47
N GLY A 367 -3.18 45.13 24.19
CA GLY A 367 -3.15 45.27 25.65
C GLY A 367 -2.36 44.20 26.40
N ALA A 368 -1.90 43.15 25.73
CA ALA A 368 -0.96 42.18 26.28
C ALA A 368 0.48 42.73 26.25
N PRO A 369 1.37 42.34 27.19
CA PRO A 369 2.77 42.68 27.13
C PRO A 369 3.37 42.16 25.83
N ARG A 370 4.19 42.98 25.16
CA ARG A 370 4.87 42.59 23.93
C ARG A 370 5.92 41.53 24.25
N GLU A 371 5.75 40.33 23.70
CA GLU A 371 6.78 39.29 23.80
C GLU A 371 7.98 39.62 22.91
N PRO A 372 9.20 39.22 23.28
CA PRO A 372 10.38 39.42 22.46
C PRO A 372 10.29 38.63 21.18
N ASP A 373 10.84 39.17 20.10
CA ASP A 373 10.93 38.50 18.81
C ASP A 373 11.80 37.24 18.93
N ILE A 374 11.36 36.12 18.31
CA ILE A 374 12.08 34.85 18.38
C ILE A 374 12.99 34.73 17.16
N PRO A 375 14.32 34.59 17.34
CA PRO A 375 15.22 34.42 16.21
C PRO A 375 14.92 33.16 15.40
N LEU A 376 15.07 33.26 14.06
CA LEU A 376 14.85 32.19 13.11
C LEU A 376 16.15 31.91 12.33
N ILE A 377 16.35 30.65 11.97
CA ILE A 377 17.39 30.23 11.01
C ILE A 377 16.73 29.52 9.85
N ALA A 378 17.15 29.88 8.64
CA ALA A 378 16.75 29.15 7.44
C ALA A 378 17.51 27.83 7.36
N ASP A 379 16.78 26.70 7.38
CA ASP A 379 17.35 25.35 7.25
C ASP A 379 16.59 24.56 6.17
N ALA A 380 17.22 24.38 5.02
CA ALA A 380 16.68 23.62 3.92
C ALA A 380 16.49 22.13 4.28
N TYR A 381 17.37 21.56 5.11
CA TYR A 381 17.29 20.17 5.55
C TYR A 381 16.04 19.90 6.39
N GLN A 382 15.62 20.88 7.19
CA GLN A 382 14.39 20.81 7.95
C GLN A 382 13.16 21.36 7.18
N GLY A 383 13.37 21.86 5.96
CA GLY A 383 12.31 22.32 5.07
C GLY A 383 11.62 23.61 5.49
N GLY A 384 12.31 24.50 6.18
CA GLY A 384 11.71 25.76 6.65
C GLY A 384 12.60 26.61 7.53
N LEU A 385 11.94 27.49 8.27
CA LEU A 385 12.59 28.36 9.26
C LEU A 385 12.53 27.74 10.65
N VAL A 386 13.68 27.52 11.25
CA VAL A 386 13.82 26.88 12.57
C VAL A 386 13.91 27.94 13.66
N LEU A 387 13.09 27.82 14.69
CA LEU A 387 13.13 28.70 15.85
C LEU A 387 14.38 28.44 16.68
N GLN A 388 15.16 29.51 16.94
CA GLN A 388 16.28 29.46 17.87
C GLN A 388 15.77 29.85 19.26
N ARG A 389 15.84 28.90 20.20
CA ARG A 389 15.61 29.20 21.61
C ARG A 389 16.96 29.35 22.29
N ASN A 390 17.25 30.55 22.79
CA ASN A 390 18.34 30.73 23.71
C ASN A 390 17.97 30.09 25.05
N LEU A 391 18.60 28.97 25.37
CA LEU A 391 18.40 28.20 26.62
C LEU A 391 18.69 29.01 27.87
N GLU A 392 19.28 30.21 27.76
CA GLU A 392 19.67 31.08 28.88
C GLU A 392 18.54 32.00 29.36
N HIS A 393 17.45 32.17 28.62
CA HIS A 393 16.29 32.94 29.02
C HIS A 393 15.05 32.05 29.07
N HIS A 394 15.00 31.11 30.02
CA HIS A 394 13.74 30.56 30.49
C HIS A 394 12.95 31.69 31.18
N VAL A 395 12.19 32.46 30.41
CA VAL A 395 10.99 33.08 30.98
C VAL A 395 10.01 31.91 31.16
N PRO A 396 9.69 31.54 32.41
CA PRO A 396 8.67 30.51 32.63
C PRO A 396 7.34 31.09 32.16
N ILE A 397 6.84 30.59 31.03
CA ILE A 397 5.53 30.93 30.45
C ILE A 397 4.40 30.60 31.45
N HIS A 398 4.75 30.00 32.57
CA HIS A 398 3.81 29.56 33.62
C HIS A 398 3.29 30.67 34.54
N ASP A 399 3.90 31.86 34.60
CA ASP A 399 3.57 32.86 35.60
C ASP A 399 2.58 33.94 35.15
N VAL A 400 2.17 33.96 33.88
CA VAL A 400 1.20 34.96 33.37
C VAL A 400 -0.26 34.57 33.63
N LEU A 401 -0.54 33.35 34.09
CA LEU A 401 -1.91 32.86 34.31
C LEU A 401 -2.37 32.79 35.77
N HIS A 402 -1.57 33.31 36.71
CA HIS A 402 -1.97 33.43 38.12
C HIS A 402 -2.05 34.88 38.58
N ASP A 403 -2.89 35.67 37.98
CA ASP A 403 -3.36 36.88 38.64
C ASP A 403 -4.33 36.49 39.77
N LYS A 404 -3.88 36.75 40.99
CA LYS A 404 -4.57 36.55 42.24
C LYS A 404 -5.87 37.34 42.22
N PRO A 405 -7.06 36.77 42.46
CA PRO A 405 -8.27 37.54 42.54
C PRO A 405 -8.23 38.40 43.82
N SER A 406 -8.38 39.70 43.64
CA SER A 406 -8.57 40.64 44.70
C SER A 406 -9.85 40.35 45.50
N SER A 407 -9.73 40.34 46.79
CA SER A 407 -10.77 40.16 47.80
C SER A 407 -11.96 41.14 47.65
N GLY A 408 -13.06 40.65 47.08
CA GLY A 408 -14.38 41.29 47.14
C GLY A 408 -15.36 40.37 47.89
N LYS A 409 -16.05 40.90 48.87
CA LYS A 409 -17.00 40.26 49.81
C LYS A 409 -18.15 39.53 49.05
N PRO A 410 -18.69 38.44 49.64
CA PRO A 410 -19.72 37.63 48.99
C PRO A 410 -21.11 38.28 49.14
N SER A 411 -21.89 38.28 48.07
CA SER A 411 -23.35 38.36 48.08
C SER A 411 -23.96 37.04 47.58
N ASP A 412 -24.93 36.60 48.37
CA ASP A 412 -25.68 35.36 48.25
C ASP A 412 -26.38 35.20 46.89
N ALA A 413 -26.04 34.11 46.17
CA ALA A 413 -26.95 33.45 45.24
C ALA A 413 -26.65 31.96 45.25
N LYS A 414 -27.63 31.15 45.68
CA LYS A 414 -27.67 29.71 45.71
C LYS A 414 -27.90 29.16 44.28
N ASP A 415 -27.26 28.02 44.04
CA ASP A 415 -27.55 27.03 42.99
C ASP A 415 -27.12 27.38 41.56
N ALA A 416 -25.77 27.30 41.32
CA ALA A 416 -25.23 26.88 40.05
C ALA A 416 -23.96 26.07 40.31
N LYS A 417 -23.93 24.83 39.80
CA LYS A 417 -22.80 23.91 39.81
C LYS A 417 -21.60 24.62 39.14
N PRO A 418 -20.42 24.73 39.74
CA PRO A 418 -19.30 25.45 39.14
C PRO A 418 -18.72 24.58 38.01
N THR A 419 -19.05 24.91 36.79
CA THR A 419 -18.23 24.51 35.63
C THR A 419 -16.99 25.40 35.67
N LYS A 420 -15.82 24.81 35.94
CA LYS A 420 -14.53 25.50 35.79
C LYS A 420 -14.44 25.97 34.33
N PRO A 421 -14.18 27.27 34.07
CA PRO A 421 -13.85 27.69 32.73
C PRO A 421 -12.50 27.03 32.37
N GLN A 422 -12.51 26.10 31.42
CA GLN A 422 -11.31 25.64 30.80
C GLN A 422 -10.73 26.80 29.98
N PRO A 423 -9.41 27.06 30.07
CA PRO A 423 -8.80 28.06 29.23
C PRO A 423 -8.94 27.63 27.77
N GLU A 424 -9.63 28.42 26.98
CA GLU A 424 -9.62 28.24 25.53
C GLU A 424 -8.17 28.36 25.03
N PRO A 425 -7.71 27.46 24.17
CA PRO A 425 -6.38 27.55 23.61
C PRO A 425 -6.26 28.84 22.80
N ILE A 426 -5.40 29.72 23.25
CA ILE A 426 -5.12 30.97 22.55
C ILE A 426 -4.43 30.59 21.23
N ARG A 427 -5.12 30.75 20.11
CA ARG A 427 -4.51 30.69 18.79
C ARG A 427 -3.68 31.95 18.61
N LEU A 428 -2.37 31.77 18.67
CA LEU A 428 -1.42 32.83 18.38
C LEU A 428 -1.13 32.80 16.88
N THR A 429 -0.77 33.94 16.34
CA THR A 429 -0.17 34.03 15.01
C THR A 429 1.17 34.72 15.14
N GLY A 430 2.12 34.35 14.32
CA GLY A 430 3.43 34.96 14.25
C GLY A 430 3.70 35.45 12.83
N THR A 431 4.29 36.62 12.69
CA THR A 431 4.70 37.19 11.41
C THR A 431 6.21 37.10 11.26
N ILE A 432 6.68 36.50 10.17
CA ILE A 432 8.10 36.39 9.84
C ILE A 432 8.59 37.77 9.40
N GLN A 433 9.69 38.23 9.95
CA GLN A 433 10.36 39.48 9.59
C GLN A 433 11.86 39.24 9.45
N GLY A 434 12.56 40.11 8.74
CA GLY A 434 13.98 40.00 8.55
C GLY A 434 14.54 41.11 7.65
N LEU A 435 15.82 40.98 7.30
CA LEU A 435 16.50 41.83 6.34
C LEU A 435 16.80 41.03 5.06
N TRP A 436 16.56 41.63 3.90
CA TRP A 436 17.01 41.19 2.60
C TRP A 436 18.06 42.16 2.07
N GLY A 437 19.29 41.87 2.35
CA GLY A 437 20.35 42.84 2.24
C GLY A 437 20.14 44.00 3.22
N PHE A 438 20.12 45.20 2.68
CA PHE A 438 19.91 46.43 3.49
C PHE A 438 18.42 46.72 3.76
N ASP A 439 17.51 46.04 3.10
CA ASP A 439 16.08 46.38 3.11
C ASP A 439 15.31 45.43 4.06
N SER A 440 14.49 45.98 4.96
CA SER A 440 13.63 45.16 5.80
C SER A 440 12.44 44.59 5.00
N PHE A 441 12.07 43.37 5.30
CA PHE A 441 10.92 42.72 4.70
C PHE A 441 9.99 42.08 5.74
N THR A 442 8.74 41.96 5.39
CA THR A 442 7.71 41.24 6.15
C THR A 442 7.24 40.07 5.32
N GLY A 443 7.43 38.86 5.85
CA GLY A 443 7.00 37.59 5.26
C GLY A 443 5.58 37.22 5.68
N PRO A 444 5.19 35.95 5.50
CA PRO A 444 3.87 35.46 5.81
C PRO A 444 3.61 35.41 7.32
N THR A 445 2.31 35.47 7.65
CA THR A 445 1.81 35.18 9.00
C THR A 445 1.49 33.70 9.11
N VAL A 446 1.98 33.04 10.17
CA VAL A 446 1.79 31.62 10.43
C VAL A 446 0.97 31.41 11.71
N PRO A 447 0.04 30.44 11.73
CA PRO A 447 -0.71 30.10 12.92
C PRO A 447 0.15 29.27 13.89
N LEU A 448 0.01 29.55 15.19
CA LEU A 448 0.84 28.96 16.25
C LEU A 448 -0.06 28.42 17.37
N GLN A 449 0.38 27.37 18.04
CA GLN A 449 -0.26 26.82 19.23
C GLN A 449 0.74 26.82 20.39
N GLN A 450 0.35 27.41 21.51
CA GLN A 450 1.20 27.56 22.70
C GLN A 450 0.86 26.53 23.79
N LEU A 451 -0.39 26.08 23.87
CA LEU A 451 -0.85 25.16 24.90
C LEU A 451 -1.23 23.80 24.27
N PRO A 452 -1.08 22.67 24.99
CA PRO A 452 -1.59 21.40 24.55
C PRO A 452 -3.10 21.45 24.27
N GLY A 453 -3.58 20.63 23.34
CA GLY A 453 -5.00 20.47 23.11
C GLY A 453 -5.68 19.68 24.24
N SER A 454 -6.98 19.85 24.37
CA SER A 454 -7.82 19.10 25.32
C SER A 454 -9.13 18.70 24.64
N ASP A 455 -10.00 18.00 25.39
CA ASP A 455 -11.33 17.62 24.91
C ASP A 455 -11.32 16.79 23.63
N TRP A 456 -10.47 15.76 23.63
CA TRP A 456 -10.35 14.84 22.50
C TRP A 456 -11.65 14.08 22.26
N GLN A 457 -12.14 14.12 21.02
CA GLN A 457 -13.37 13.49 20.59
C GLN A 457 -13.18 12.84 19.22
N ILE A 458 -13.97 11.81 18.95
CA ILE A 458 -14.06 11.21 17.62
C ILE A 458 -14.98 12.09 16.78
N ALA A 459 -14.50 12.58 15.63
CA ALA A 459 -15.19 13.58 14.82
C ALA A 459 -16.55 13.09 14.28
N ASN A 460 -16.66 11.79 13.97
CA ASN A 460 -17.87 11.17 13.41
C ASN A 460 -18.55 10.18 14.38
N GLY A 461 -18.42 10.37 15.70
CA GLY A 461 -18.85 9.41 16.69
C GLY A 461 -17.95 8.19 16.73
N ASP A 462 -18.49 6.99 17.00
CA ASP A 462 -17.71 5.74 17.07
C ASP A 462 -17.36 5.15 15.68
N ALA A 463 -17.57 5.91 14.61
CA ALA A 463 -17.31 5.48 13.25
C ALA A 463 -16.02 6.10 12.67
N SER A 464 -15.31 5.35 11.82
CA SER A 464 -14.26 5.90 10.95
C SER A 464 -14.87 6.75 9.82
N ALA A 465 -14.02 7.44 9.03
CA ALA A 465 -14.46 8.12 7.82
C ALA A 465 -15.23 7.19 6.86
N ASP A 466 -14.92 5.89 6.89
CA ASP A 466 -15.45 4.84 6.01
C ASP A 466 -16.47 3.92 6.71
N GLY A 467 -16.93 4.24 7.94
CA GLY A 467 -17.85 3.42 8.72
C GLY A 467 -17.22 2.87 10.02
N PRO A 468 -17.76 1.79 10.61
CA PRO A 468 -17.27 1.23 11.87
C PRO A 468 -15.86 0.64 11.70
N LEU A 469 -15.03 0.73 12.75
CA LEU A 469 -13.67 0.16 12.77
C LEU A 469 -13.74 -1.38 12.76
N ILE A 470 -13.23 -2.00 11.70
CA ILE A 470 -13.26 -3.45 11.53
C ILE A 470 -11.90 -4.05 11.87
N ALA A 471 -11.88 -5.02 12.80
CA ALA A 471 -10.69 -5.81 13.09
C ALA A 471 -10.25 -6.58 11.84
N GLY A 472 -8.97 -6.60 11.56
CA GLY A 472 -8.40 -7.19 10.33
C GLY A 472 -8.30 -6.26 9.13
N LYS A 473 -8.75 -4.99 9.25
CA LYS A 473 -8.65 -4.00 8.17
C LYS A 473 -8.02 -2.71 8.67
N SER A 474 -7.08 -2.16 7.91
CA SER A 474 -6.59 -0.81 8.16
C SER A 474 -7.74 0.18 7.95
N SER A 475 -7.93 1.08 8.92
CA SER A 475 -9.03 2.05 8.91
C SER A 475 -8.51 3.44 9.27
N GLN A 476 -9.16 4.48 8.77
CA GLN A 476 -8.87 5.86 9.15
C GLN A 476 -9.88 6.34 10.19
N LEU A 477 -9.38 6.78 11.34
CA LEU A 477 -10.17 7.40 12.41
C LEU A 477 -9.90 8.89 12.45
N LEU A 478 -10.94 9.70 12.46
CA LEU A 478 -10.84 11.15 12.60
C LEU A 478 -11.09 11.55 14.05
N ILE A 479 -10.12 12.25 14.64
CA ILE A 479 -10.26 12.82 16.00
C ILE A 479 -10.10 14.34 15.97
N ILE A 480 -10.76 15.00 16.87
CA ILE A 480 -10.75 16.44 17.03
C ILE A 480 -10.48 16.84 18.48
N SER A 481 -9.84 17.99 18.68
CA SER A 481 -9.61 18.58 19.99
C SER A 481 -9.64 20.10 19.92
N THR A 482 -9.43 20.78 21.05
CA THR A 482 -9.24 22.23 21.07
C THR A 482 -7.95 22.68 20.38
N GLY A 483 -6.93 21.81 20.27
CA GLY A 483 -5.69 22.06 19.53
C GLY A 483 -4.91 20.77 19.30
N SER A 484 -4.53 20.52 18.06
CA SER A 484 -3.89 19.25 17.63
C SER A 484 -2.42 19.38 17.25
N ALA A 485 -1.89 20.59 17.14
CA ALA A 485 -0.54 20.82 16.64
C ALA A 485 0.56 20.29 17.59
N CYS A 486 0.27 20.17 18.89
CA CYS A 486 1.26 19.73 19.88
C CYS A 486 1.27 18.22 20.14
N VAL A 487 0.55 17.43 19.34
CA VAL A 487 0.60 15.96 19.45
C VAL A 487 1.97 15.44 19.04
N HIS A 488 2.57 14.64 19.92
CA HIS A 488 3.88 14.05 19.73
C HIS A 488 3.79 12.60 19.25
N THR A 489 3.05 11.76 19.99
CA THR A 489 2.83 10.36 19.65
C THR A 489 1.40 9.93 19.99
N ILE A 490 0.86 9.05 19.19
CA ILE A 490 -0.41 8.38 19.46
C ILE A 490 -0.16 6.88 19.47
N THR A 491 -0.61 6.22 20.53
CA THR A 491 -0.53 4.76 20.62
C THR A 491 -1.93 4.18 20.77
N ALA A 492 -2.13 3.00 20.19
CA ALA A 492 -3.37 2.25 20.33
C ALA A 492 -3.13 0.95 21.09
N GLN A 493 -4.05 0.62 22.00
CA GLN A 493 -4.06 -0.65 22.72
C GLN A 493 -5.40 -1.35 22.48
N PRO A 494 -5.45 -2.41 21.65
CA PRO A 494 -6.64 -3.21 21.45
C PRO A 494 -6.96 -4.05 22.68
N ARG A 495 -8.22 -4.41 22.84
CA ARG A 495 -8.68 -5.30 23.92
C ARG A 495 -7.91 -6.64 23.92
N GLY A 496 -7.38 -7.03 25.08
CA GLY A 496 -6.68 -8.30 25.25
C GLY A 496 -5.24 -8.32 24.75
N SER A 497 -4.75 -7.22 24.15
CA SER A 497 -3.33 -7.06 23.80
C SER A 497 -2.55 -6.48 24.98
N SER A 498 -1.40 -7.07 25.28
CA SER A 498 -0.43 -6.50 26.24
C SER A 498 0.50 -5.47 25.60
N GLY A 499 0.46 -5.32 24.27
CA GLY A 499 1.30 -4.41 23.49
C GLY A 499 0.56 -3.15 23.08
N THR A 500 1.28 -2.03 23.03
CA THR A 500 0.82 -0.77 22.44
C THR A 500 1.41 -0.61 21.05
N GLN A 501 0.60 -0.20 20.06
CA GLN A 501 1.04 0.05 18.69
C GLN A 501 1.15 1.55 18.46
N ASN A 502 2.24 2.01 17.84
CA ASN A 502 2.37 3.39 17.40
C ASN A 502 1.47 3.64 16.18
N ILE A 503 0.67 4.70 16.25
CA ILE A 503 -0.27 5.09 15.21
C ILE A 503 0.28 6.25 14.41
N THR A 504 0.24 6.10 13.10
CA THR A 504 0.56 7.21 12.19
C THR A 504 -0.63 8.16 12.09
N PHE A 505 -0.35 9.44 12.18
CA PHE A 505 -1.38 10.49 12.11
C PHE A 505 -0.94 11.63 11.21
N LYS A 506 -1.92 12.33 10.64
CA LYS A 506 -1.73 13.52 9.82
C LYS A 506 -2.72 14.59 10.22
N SER A 507 -2.30 15.84 10.18
CA SER A 507 -3.23 16.97 10.26
C SER A 507 -4.12 16.95 9.01
N ALA A 508 -5.44 17.02 9.21
CA ALA A 508 -6.45 17.00 8.16
C ALA A 508 -7.48 18.12 8.36
N PRO A 509 -7.03 19.39 8.45
CA PRO A 509 -7.91 20.51 8.77
C PRO A 509 -8.98 20.71 7.71
N THR A 510 -10.21 20.94 8.15
CA THR A 510 -11.30 21.42 7.31
C THR A 510 -11.68 22.84 7.74
N PRO A 511 -12.38 23.63 6.89
CA PRO A 511 -12.83 24.98 7.28
C PRO A 511 -13.67 24.99 8.56
N GLU A 512 -14.44 23.92 8.80
CA GLU A 512 -15.31 23.76 9.97
C GLU A 512 -14.58 23.19 11.19
N GLN A 513 -13.54 22.35 10.94
CA GLN A 513 -12.79 21.61 11.97
C GLN A 513 -11.28 21.76 11.74
N PRO A 514 -10.69 22.88 12.12
CA PRO A 514 -9.28 23.17 11.83
C PRO A 514 -8.29 22.35 12.67
N ASN A 515 -8.72 21.69 13.74
CA ASN A 515 -7.87 20.86 14.61
C ASN A 515 -8.11 19.36 14.42
N LEU A 516 -8.58 18.96 13.22
CA LEU A 516 -8.83 17.57 12.87
C LEU A 516 -7.54 16.82 12.62
N LEU A 517 -7.43 15.62 13.20
CA LEU A 517 -6.34 14.65 12.92
C LEU A 517 -6.94 13.39 12.30
N ALA A 518 -6.33 12.93 11.23
CA ALA A 518 -6.61 11.63 10.63
C ALA A 518 -5.58 10.62 11.13
N LEU A 519 -6.05 9.60 11.85
CA LEU A 519 -5.26 8.48 12.35
C LEU A 519 -5.39 7.31 11.39
N THR A 520 -4.27 6.67 11.05
CA THR A 520 -4.28 5.40 10.33
C THR A 520 -4.08 4.27 11.34
N LEU A 521 -5.14 3.51 11.60
CA LEU A 521 -5.15 2.39 12.52
C LEU A 521 -4.84 1.09 11.77
N PRO A 522 -3.65 0.48 11.94
CA PRO A 522 -3.33 -0.84 11.39
C PRO A 522 -3.95 -1.91 12.32
N LEU A 523 -5.23 -2.24 12.10
CA LEU A 523 -5.92 -3.27 12.86
C LEU A 523 -5.57 -4.64 12.28
N GLU A 524 -4.56 -5.31 12.82
CA GLU A 524 -4.11 -6.64 12.37
C GLU A 524 -5.16 -7.74 12.60
N HIS A 525 -5.05 -8.86 11.88
CA HIS A 525 -6.04 -9.95 11.92
C HIS A 525 -6.21 -10.60 13.30
N ASP A 526 -5.18 -10.53 14.15
CA ASP A 526 -5.19 -11.16 15.48
C ASP A 526 -5.86 -10.29 16.56
N ILE A 527 -6.39 -9.14 16.20
CA ILE A 527 -7.08 -8.26 17.15
C ILE A 527 -8.48 -8.78 17.42
N THR A 528 -8.76 -9.06 18.69
CA THR A 528 -10.13 -9.39 19.12
C THR A 528 -11.00 -8.14 19.10
N PRO A 529 -12.19 -8.19 18.49
CA PRO A 529 -13.13 -7.07 18.50
C PRO A 529 -13.49 -6.64 19.92
N GLY A 530 -13.58 -5.34 20.15
CA GLY A 530 -13.88 -4.78 21.45
C GLY A 530 -13.35 -3.38 21.64
N ASP A 531 -13.12 -3.00 22.90
CA ASP A 531 -12.67 -1.65 23.25
C ASP A 531 -11.22 -1.43 22.74
N LEU A 532 -11.01 -0.27 22.13
CA LEU A 532 -9.72 0.22 21.64
C LEU A 532 -9.38 1.49 22.41
N HIS A 533 -8.29 1.48 23.16
CA HIS A 533 -7.82 2.63 23.91
C HIS A 533 -6.71 3.32 23.12
N LEU A 534 -6.91 4.61 22.87
CA LEU A 534 -5.93 5.50 22.26
C LEU A 534 -5.30 6.36 23.34
N SER A 535 -3.98 6.39 23.39
CA SER A 535 -3.20 7.22 24.29
C SER A 535 -2.49 8.29 23.47
N ILE A 536 -2.82 9.56 23.71
CA ILE A 536 -2.37 10.73 22.96
C ILE A 536 -1.37 11.50 23.81
N GLN A 537 -0.10 11.38 23.48
CA GLN A 537 0.98 12.10 24.15
C GLN A 537 1.24 13.42 23.45
N GLN A 538 1.23 14.52 24.19
CA GLN A 538 1.48 15.86 23.71
C GLN A 538 2.74 16.46 24.32
N TYR A 539 3.37 17.39 23.57
CA TYR A 539 4.44 18.22 24.13
C TYR A 539 3.89 19.08 25.26
N GLY A 540 4.67 19.26 26.32
CA GLY A 540 4.29 20.05 27.47
C GLY A 540 3.33 19.39 28.47
N GLN A 541 2.88 18.15 28.21
CA GLN A 541 2.09 17.36 29.14
C GLN A 541 2.89 16.19 29.72
N PRO A 542 2.89 16.00 31.04
CA PRO A 542 3.57 14.87 31.69
C PRO A 542 2.79 13.54 31.54
N LYS A 543 1.49 13.59 31.29
CA LYS A 543 0.59 12.42 31.14
C LYS A 543 -0.13 12.49 29.81
N ALA A 544 -0.23 11.34 29.14
CA ALA A 544 -1.00 11.22 27.93
C ALA A 544 -2.51 11.35 28.20
N ASP A 545 -3.23 11.92 27.26
CA ASP A 545 -4.69 11.92 27.23
C ASP A 545 -5.20 10.59 26.71
N GLU A 546 -6.32 10.11 27.23
CA GLU A 546 -6.92 8.84 26.84
C GLU A 546 -8.22 9.07 26.07
N LEU A 547 -8.36 8.40 24.93
CA LEU A 547 -9.57 8.37 24.13
C LEU A 547 -9.94 6.92 23.85
N SER A 548 -11.19 6.54 24.09
CA SER A 548 -11.65 5.17 23.89
C SER A 548 -12.63 5.10 22.72
N THR A 549 -12.51 4.06 21.92
CA THR A 549 -13.45 3.70 20.85
C THR A 549 -13.61 2.19 20.79
N ARG A 550 -14.35 1.69 19.83
CA ARG A 550 -14.64 0.26 19.72
C ARG A 550 -14.34 -0.28 18.31
N THR A 551 -13.72 -1.44 18.27
CA THR A 551 -13.54 -2.23 17.04
C THR A 551 -14.60 -3.32 16.96
N PHE A 552 -14.98 -3.66 15.74
CA PHE A 552 -16.02 -4.65 15.43
C PHE A 552 -15.43 -5.77 14.58
N ALA A 553 -16.05 -6.94 14.65
CA ALA A 553 -15.79 -7.97 13.66
C ALA A 553 -16.32 -7.56 12.28
N GLU A 554 -15.82 -8.14 11.22
CA GLU A 554 -16.37 -7.92 9.89
C GLU A 554 -17.86 -8.38 9.88
N PRO A 555 -18.81 -7.55 9.43
CA PRO A 555 -20.23 -7.86 9.57
C PRO A 555 -20.64 -9.06 8.72
N ALA A 556 -21.76 -9.69 9.09
CA ALA A 556 -22.42 -10.67 8.24
C ALA A 556 -22.67 -10.06 6.85
N HIS A 557 -22.42 -10.83 5.81
CA HIS A 557 -22.80 -10.50 4.44
C HIS A 557 -23.99 -11.36 4.04
N ILE A 558 -25.07 -10.72 3.60
CA ILE A 558 -26.29 -11.41 3.20
C ILE A 558 -26.36 -11.40 1.68
N ASP A 559 -26.25 -12.57 1.08
CA ASP A 559 -26.35 -12.75 -0.37
C ASP A 559 -27.80 -12.79 -0.82
N SER A 560 -28.65 -13.53 -0.10
CA SER A 560 -30.09 -13.59 -0.36
C SER A 560 -30.91 -13.82 0.92
N MET A 561 -32.16 -13.43 0.86
CA MET A 561 -33.16 -13.67 1.89
C MET A 561 -34.41 -14.23 1.25
N GLU A 562 -34.83 -15.41 1.69
CA GLU A 562 -36.06 -16.08 1.23
C GLU A 562 -37.13 -16.02 2.31
N LEU A 563 -38.25 -15.40 1.95
CA LEU A 563 -39.45 -15.31 2.79
C LEU A 563 -40.67 -15.74 1.96
N HIS A 564 -41.41 -16.74 2.42
CA HIS A 564 -42.60 -17.20 1.78
C HIS A 564 -43.87 -16.73 2.52
N ALA A 565 -44.94 -16.51 1.77
CA ALA A 565 -46.21 -16.04 2.34
C ALA A 565 -46.77 -17.02 3.41
N ALA A 566 -47.12 -16.45 4.57
CA ALA A 566 -47.61 -17.20 5.74
C ALA A 566 -46.59 -18.18 6.36
N ASP A 567 -45.31 -18.17 5.94
CA ASP A 567 -44.27 -19.00 6.55
C ASP A 567 -43.79 -18.40 7.87
N ARG A 568 -43.46 -19.25 8.82
CA ARG A 568 -42.92 -18.87 10.13
C ARG A 568 -41.41 -18.88 10.16
N THR A 569 -40.77 -19.19 9.03
CA THR A 569 -39.33 -19.31 8.89
C THR A 569 -38.83 -18.42 7.74
N VAL A 570 -37.61 -17.92 7.92
CA VAL A 570 -36.83 -17.16 6.92
C VAL A 570 -35.53 -17.86 6.73
N LEU A 571 -35.07 -17.96 5.48
CA LEU A 571 -33.77 -18.47 5.14
C LEU A 571 -32.85 -17.30 4.67
N LEU A 572 -31.74 -17.12 5.33
CA LEU A 572 -30.66 -16.23 4.89
C LEU A 572 -29.53 -17.06 4.29
N THR A 573 -28.98 -16.62 3.17
CA THR A 573 -27.72 -17.14 2.63
C THR A 573 -26.68 -16.06 2.62
N GLY A 574 -25.41 -16.41 2.84
CA GLY A 574 -24.34 -15.43 2.91
C GLY A 574 -23.13 -15.90 3.70
N LEU A 575 -22.32 -14.94 4.13
CA LEU A 575 -21.10 -15.19 4.89
C LEU A 575 -21.24 -14.67 6.31
N ARG A 576 -20.59 -15.35 7.28
CA ARG A 576 -20.54 -14.95 8.69
C ARG A 576 -21.91 -14.78 9.34
N LEU A 577 -22.87 -15.63 8.94
CA LEU A 577 -24.25 -15.59 9.42
C LEU A 577 -24.36 -15.93 10.91
N ASN A 578 -23.33 -16.52 11.52
CA ASN A 578 -23.24 -16.77 12.97
C ASN A 578 -23.26 -15.48 13.81
N GLN A 579 -23.06 -14.31 13.20
CA GLN A 579 -23.17 -13.01 13.86
C GLN A 579 -24.59 -12.49 13.97
N VAL A 580 -25.56 -13.12 13.27
CA VAL A 580 -26.95 -12.69 13.26
C VAL A 580 -27.60 -13.07 14.58
N GLU A 581 -28.04 -12.08 15.35
CA GLU A 581 -28.78 -12.27 16.59
C GLU A 581 -30.29 -12.43 16.33
N ARG A 582 -30.85 -11.55 15.50
CA ARG A 582 -32.28 -11.53 15.19
C ARG A 582 -32.55 -10.78 13.88
N LEU A 583 -33.71 -11.08 13.29
CA LEU A 583 -34.22 -10.41 12.10
C LEU A 583 -35.63 -9.87 12.44
N ALA A 584 -35.79 -8.55 12.31
CA ALA A 584 -37.07 -7.89 12.48
C ALA A 584 -37.71 -7.56 11.12
N LEU A 585 -38.97 -7.94 10.96
CA LEU A 585 -39.80 -7.65 9.79
C LEU A 585 -41.09 -6.95 10.28
N GLY A 586 -41.08 -5.63 10.30
CA GLY A 586 -42.11 -4.87 11.04
C GLY A 586 -42.08 -5.21 12.52
N ASP A 587 -43.22 -5.69 13.05
CA ASP A 587 -43.38 -6.10 14.45
C ASP A 587 -43.02 -7.57 14.72
N LEU A 588 -42.62 -8.31 13.72
CA LEU A 588 -42.24 -9.72 13.82
C LEU A 588 -40.74 -9.88 14.05
N ASP A 589 -40.35 -10.68 15.05
CA ASP A 589 -38.97 -10.94 15.46
C ASP A 589 -38.60 -12.40 15.22
N PHE A 590 -37.78 -12.66 14.19
CA PHE A 590 -37.27 -13.99 13.84
C PHE A 590 -35.94 -14.19 14.55
N ARG A 591 -35.73 -15.40 15.08
CA ARG A 591 -34.47 -15.77 15.77
C ARG A 591 -33.87 -17.01 15.13
N PRO A 592 -32.51 -17.12 15.15
CA PRO A 592 -31.82 -18.29 14.66
C PRO A 592 -32.34 -19.56 15.32
N LEU A 593 -32.62 -20.58 14.51
CA LEU A 593 -32.89 -21.92 15.04
C LEU A 593 -31.57 -22.53 15.51
N PRO A 594 -31.57 -23.22 16.69
CA PRO A 594 -30.39 -23.94 17.13
C PRO A 594 -30.00 -24.99 16.07
N PRO A 595 -28.70 -25.23 15.82
CA PRO A 595 -28.27 -26.31 14.94
C PRO A 595 -28.80 -27.64 15.44
N ALA A 596 -29.22 -28.51 14.51
CA ALA A 596 -29.68 -29.86 14.87
C ALA A 596 -28.56 -30.62 15.60
N ALA A 597 -28.90 -31.32 16.66
CA ALA A 597 -27.97 -31.91 17.64
C ALA A 597 -27.02 -33.00 17.07
N ASP A 598 -27.05 -33.32 15.76
CA ASP A 598 -26.31 -34.43 15.16
C ASP A 598 -25.15 -34.07 14.24
N THR A 599 -24.74 -32.79 14.16
CA THR A 599 -23.54 -32.40 13.38
C THR A 599 -22.36 -32.11 14.30
N THR A 600 -21.56 -33.13 14.58
CA THR A 600 -20.23 -33.05 15.17
C THR A 600 -19.19 -32.71 14.09
N GLU A 601 -19.22 -31.53 13.54
CA GLU A 601 -18.00 -30.95 12.95
C GLU A 601 -17.95 -29.45 13.21
N PRO A 602 -16.89 -28.99 13.86
CA PRO A 602 -16.61 -27.58 14.01
C PRO A 602 -15.85 -27.09 12.77
N THR A 603 -16.18 -25.94 12.25
CA THR A 603 -15.30 -25.13 11.41
C THR A 603 -15.74 -24.83 9.98
N GLU A 604 -17.02 -24.62 9.71
CA GLU A 604 -17.36 -23.68 8.62
C GLU A 604 -18.53 -22.81 9.06
N THR A 605 -18.37 -21.49 8.92
CA THR A 605 -19.49 -20.56 9.10
C THR A 605 -20.59 -20.97 8.15
N PRO A 606 -21.80 -21.33 8.62
CA PRO A 606 -22.84 -21.85 7.74
C PRO A 606 -23.16 -20.79 6.67
N ASN A 607 -23.07 -21.16 5.40
CA ASN A 607 -23.45 -20.33 4.26
C ASN A 607 -24.97 -20.08 4.22
N SER A 608 -25.73 -20.71 5.10
CA SER A 608 -27.18 -20.51 5.24
C SER A 608 -27.58 -20.50 6.71
N LEU A 609 -28.48 -19.61 7.06
CA LEU A 609 -29.04 -19.49 8.41
C LEU A 609 -30.56 -19.47 8.33
N ARG A 610 -31.18 -20.40 9.04
CA ARG A 610 -32.63 -20.43 9.18
C ARG A 610 -33.06 -19.73 10.49
N LEU A 611 -33.93 -18.75 10.35
CA LEU A 611 -34.54 -18.06 11.50
C LEU A 611 -36.04 -18.42 11.58
N ALA A 612 -36.57 -18.49 12.76
CA ALA A 612 -37.98 -18.77 12.98
C ALA A 612 -38.61 -17.78 13.94
N LEU A 613 -39.93 -17.63 13.79
CA LEU A 613 -40.75 -16.93 14.77
C LEU A 613 -40.90 -17.79 16.02
N PRO A 614 -41.03 -17.20 17.21
CA PRO A 614 -41.39 -17.91 18.43
C PRO A 614 -42.72 -18.70 18.24
N PRO A 615 -42.88 -19.85 18.90
CA PRO A 615 -44.06 -20.71 18.73
C PRO A 615 -45.40 -19.96 18.93
N ASP A 616 -45.43 -19.03 19.86
CA ASP A 616 -46.63 -18.26 20.24
C ASP A 616 -46.90 -17.03 19.36
N ALA A 617 -45.97 -16.67 18.48
CA ALA A 617 -46.15 -15.51 17.59
C ALA A 617 -47.18 -15.83 16.48
N PRO A 618 -48.01 -14.88 16.05
CA PRO A 618 -48.90 -15.06 14.91
C PRO A 618 -48.10 -15.29 13.62
N ALA A 619 -48.70 -16.04 12.66
CA ALA A 619 -48.12 -16.15 11.34
C ALA A 619 -48.02 -14.78 10.65
N PRO A 620 -46.98 -14.51 9.85
CA PRO A 620 -46.84 -13.23 9.17
C PRO A 620 -48.04 -12.95 8.25
N PRO A 621 -48.65 -11.77 8.32
CA PRO A 621 -49.74 -11.38 7.44
C PRO A 621 -49.25 -10.96 6.05
N THR A 622 -48.30 -11.69 5.48
CA THR A 622 -47.61 -11.37 4.24
C THR A 622 -48.37 -11.93 3.04
N ARG A 623 -48.37 -11.20 1.94
CA ARG A 623 -48.93 -11.61 0.65
C ARG A 623 -47.83 -11.81 -0.37
N VAL A 624 -48.06 -12.69 -1.31
CA VAL A 624 -47.14 -12.91 -2.43
C VAL A 624 -46.89 -11.59 -3.20
N GLY A 625 -45.63 -11.24 -3.41
CA GLY A 625 -45.25 -10.03 -4.11
C GLY A 625 -45.09 -8.79 -3.20
N ASP A 626 -45.35 -8.89 -1.90
CA ASP A 626 -45.07 -7.80 -0.98
C ASP A 626 -43.56 -7.50 -0.94
N HIS A 627 -43.20 -6.22 -1.11
CA HIS A 627 -41.81 -5.74 -0.95
C HIS A 627 -41.61 -5.20 0.45
N LEU A 628 -40.83 -5.90 1.23
CA LEU A 628 -40.57 -5.57 2.64
C LEU A 628 -39.09 -5.27 2.85
N THR A 629 -38.76 -4.59 3.94
CA THR A 629 -37.38 -4.35 4.35
C THR A 629 -37.16 -5.03 5.70
N ALA A 630 -36.27 -6.01 5.71
CA ALA A 630 -35.87 -6.69 6.92
C ALA A 630 -34.74 -5.95 7.60
N LYS A 631 -34.79 -5.79 8.92
CA LYS A 631 -33.76 -5.25 9.76
C LYS A 631 -33.09 -6.39 10.53
N ILE A 632 -31.86 -6.71 10.19
CA ILE A 632 -31.06 -7.75 10.82
C ILE A 632 -30.19 -7.09 11.90
N THR A 633 -30.28 -7.56 13.13
CA THR A 633 -29.43 -7.12 14.25
C THR A 633 -28.34 -8.17 14.47
N LEU A 634 -27.10 -7.72 14.55
CA LEU A 634 -25.93 -8.55 14.85
C LEU A 634 -25.69 -8.60 16.37
N HIS A 635 -25.00 -9.61 16.87
CA HIS A 635 -24.62 -9.76 18.29
C HIS A 635 -23.82 -8.57 18.86
N ASP A 636 -23.16 -7.77 18.01
CA ASP A 636 -22.43 -6.57 18.39
C ASP A 636 -23.29 -5.29 18.41
N GLY A 637 -24.59 -5.41 18.14
CA GLY A 637 -25.59 -4.35 18.14
C GLY A 637 -25.73 -3.59 16.81
N ARG A 638 -24.89 -3.87 15.81
CA ARG A 638 -25.04 -3.28 14.47
C ARG A 638 -26.26 -3.84 13.76
N THR A 639 -26.80 -3.06 12.84
CA THR A 639 -27.99 -3.44 12.09
C THR A 639 -27.75 -3.37 10.58
N LEU A 640 -28.20 -4.41 9.87
CA LEU A 640 -28.21 -4.48 8.42
C LEU A 640 -29.64 -4.36 7.93
N THR A 641 -29.86 -3.75 6.77
CA THR A 641 -31.16 -3.66 6.12
C THR A 641 -31.13 -4.41 4.80
N VAL A 642 -32.03 -5.37 4.64
CA VAL A 642 -32.10 -6.23 3.46
C VAL A 642 -33.50 -6.12 2.85
N PRO A 643 -33.66 -5.75 1.58
CA PRO A 643 -34.93 -5.78 0.91
C PRO A 643 -35.28 -7.23 0.61
N VAL A 644 -36.57 -7.60 0.78
CA VAL A 644 -37.08 -8.92 0.48
C VAL A 644 -38.43 -8.83 -0.22
N THR A 645 -38.60 -9.66 -1.24
CA THR A 645 -39.91 -9.88 -1.89
C THR A 645 -40.49 -11.18 -1.41
N VAL A 646 -41.75 -11.13 -0.94
CA VAL A 646 -42.45 -12.32 -0.42
C VAL A 646 -42.78 -13.26 -1.55
N SER A 647 -42.24 -14.47 -1.48
CA SER A 647 -42.45 -15.55 -2.45
C SER A 647 -43.76 -16.31 -2.21
N ALA A 648 -44.16 -17.15 -3.17
CA ALA A 648 -45.36 -18.03 -3.02
C ALA A 648 -45.22 -18.95 -1.79
N PRO A 649 -46.32 -19.34 -1.14
CA PRO A 649 -46.29 -20.24 0.01
C PRO A 649 -45.60 -21.56 -0.35
N ARG A 650 -44.70 -22.03 0.52
CA ARG A 650 -44.02 -23.31 0.34
C ARG A 650 -45.00 -24.49 0.47
N PRO A 651 -44.83 -25.56 -0.32
CA PRO A 651 -45.61 -26.78 -0.11
C PRO A 651 -45.23 -27.40 1.24
N SER A 652 -46.24 -27.78 2.02
CA SER A 652 -46.05 -28.56 3.24
C SER A 652 -46.20 -30.03 2.91
N VAL A 653 -45.22 -30.83 3.27
CA VAL A 653 -45.10 -32.26 2.95
C VAL A 653 -44.83 -33.07 4.20
N THR A 654 -45.42 -34.24 4.32
CA THR A 654 -45.16 -35.21 5.37
C THR A 654 -44.91 -36.60 4.79
N LEU A 655 -43.93 -37.32 5.33
CA LEU A 655 -43.65 -38.71 4.96
C LEU A 655 -44.61 -39.61 5.75
N LEU A 656 -45.48 -40.32 5.04
CA LEU A 656 -46.48 -41.24 5.68
C LEU A 656 -45.93 -42.63 5.92
N SER A 657 -45.24 -43.20 4.95
CA SER A 657 -44.64 -44.54 5.03
C SER A 657 -43.43 -44.65 4.13
N LYS A 658 -42.56 -45.58 4.48
CA LYS A 658 -41.41 -45.99 3.64
C LYS A 658 -41.25 -47.50 3.73
N SER A 659 -40.87 -48.17 2.65
CA SER A 659 -40.66 -49.61 2.57
C SER A 659 -39.60 -49.95 1.53
N ALA A 660 -38.64 -50.74 1.92
CA ALA A 660 -37.67 -51.34 1.02
C ALA A 660 -38.11 -52.80 0.77
N GLN A 661 -38.46 -53.15 -0.45
CA GLN A 661 -38.91 -54.49 -0.82
C GLN A 661 -37.74 -55.41 -1.15
N MET A 662 -37.33 -56.22 -0.21
CA MET A 662 -36.31 -57.22 -0.46
C MET A 662 -36.91 -58.44 -1.18
N THR A 663 -36.39 -58.81 -2.31
CA THR A 663 -36.87 -59.89 -3.18
C THR A 663 -36.46 -61.30 -2.75
N ALA A 664 -35.54 -61.44 -1.78
CA ALA A 664 -35.06 -62.69 -1.23
C ALA A 664 -34.79 -62.58 0.28
N PRO A 665 -34.78 -63.65 1.06
CA PRO A 665 -34.38 -63.59 2.47
C PRO A 665 -32.98 -63.07 2.56
N ALA A 666 -32.79 -61.92 3.20
CA ALA A 666 -31.53 -61.25 3.30
C ALA A 666 -30.56 -62.04 4.22
N THR A 667 -29.35 -62.21 3.78
CA THR A 667 -28.28 -62.80 4.62
C THR A 667 -27.97 -61.86 5.80
N ILE A 668 -28.14 -60.57 5.65
CA ILE A 668 -27.96 -59.52 6.67
C ILE A 668 -29.30 -58.93 6.98
N ALA A 669 -29.76 -59.00 8.22
CA ALA A 669 -30.94 -58.35 8.73
C ALA A 669 -30.57 -57.02 9.36
N LEU A 670 -30.98 -55.93 8.69
CA LEU A 670 -30.81 -54.59 9.18
C LEU A 670 -31.65 -54.35 10.41
N SER A 671 -31.03 -53.89 11.48
CA SER A 671 -31.67 -53.64 12.79
C SER A 671 -32.31 -52.24 12.83
N ASN A 672 -31.77 -51.29 12.09
CA ASN A 672 -32.31 -49.95 11.99
C ASN A 672 -33.35 -49.87 10.86
N ALA A 673 -34.55 -49.45 11.16
CA ALA A 673 -35.66 -49.30 10.19
C ALA A 673 -35.37 -48.15 9.19
N ASP A 674 -34.44 -47.29 9.50
CA ASP A 674 -34.05 -46.17 8.65
C ASP A 674 -32.93 -46.51 7.68
N ASP A 675 -32.31 -47.70 7.80
CA ASP A 675 -31.30 -48.18 6.85
C ASP A 675 -31.94 -48.71 5.58
N LEU A 676 -31.51 -48.15 4.45
CA LEU A 676 -32.03 -48.43 3.12
C LEU A 676 -30.97 -49.15 2.28
N PRO A 677 -31.13 -50.44 1.98
CA PRO A 677 -30.16 -51.13 1.17
C PRO A 677 -30.08 -50.58 -0.26
N LEU A 678 -28.87 -50.24 -0.70
CA LEU A 678 -28.63 -49.67 -2.03
C LEU A 678 -29.20 -50.52 -3.18
N SER A 679 -29.16 -51.85 -3.04
CA SER A 679 -29.59 -52.80 -4.09
C SER A 679 -31.11 -53.03 -4.09
N THR A 680 -31.87 -52.38 -3.24
CA THR A 680 -33.29 -52.65 -3.04
C THR A 680 -34.14 -51.46 -3.46
N PRO A 681 -35.15 -51.63 -4.30
CA PRO A 681 -36.12 -50.57 -4.62
C PRO A 681 -36.83 -50.05 -3.36
N LEU A 682 -36.81 -48.74 -3.19
CA LEU A 682 -37.46 -48.03 -2.11
C LEU A 682 -38.80 -47.47 -2.59
N THR A 683 -39.87 -47.78 -1.88
CA THR A 683 -41.21 -47.17 -2.06
C THR A 683 -41.55 -46.35 -0.83
N PHE A 684 -41.92 -45.10 -1.01
CA PHE A 684 -42.38 -44.23 0.08
C PHE A 684 -43.57 -43.36 -0.34
N THR A 685 -44.35 -42.96 0.62
CA THR A 685 -45.57 -42.18 0.40
C THR A 685 -45.45 -40.81 1.06
N LEU A 686 -45.65 -39.77 0.27
CA LEU A 686 -45.68 -38.40 0.71
C LEU A 686 -47.11 -37.85 0.69
N LYS A 687 -47.52 -37.13 1.74
CA LYS A 687 -48.75 -36.38 1.81
C LYS A 687 -48.45 -34.88 1.79
N THR A 688 -49.14 -34.17 0.91
CA THR A 688 -49.00 -32.72 0.74
C THR A 688 -50.24 -32.00 1.28
N ALA A 689 -50.05 -30.84 1.93
CA ALA A 689 -51.15 -30.02 2.38
C ALA A 689 -51.93 -29.38 1.21
N GLN A 690 -51.20 -29.01 0.15
CA GLN A 690 -51.81 -28.53 -1.10
C GLN A 690 -51.90 -29.66 -2.12
N PRO A 691 -52.85 -29.61 -3.09
CA PRO A 691 -52.91 -30.60 -4.16
C PRO A 691 -51.57 -30.65 -4.93
N PHE A 692 -51.03 -31.86 -5.11
CA PHE A 692 -49.79 -32.10 -5.83
C PHE A 692 -49.98 -31.79 -7.32
N PRO A 693 -49.24 -30.79 -7.90
CA PRO A 693 -49.45 -30.42 -9.30
C PRO A 693 -48.93 -31.51 -10.24
N ARG A 694 -49.54 -31.63 -11.44
CA ARG A 694 -49.07 -32.61 -12.43
C ARG A 694 -47.62 -32.37 -12.93
N SER A 695 -47.15 -31.14 -12.85
CA SER A 695 -45.79 -30.74 -13.14
C SER A 695 -44.87 -30.78 -11.90
N GLY A 696 -45.39 -31.15 -10.75
CA GLY A 696 -44.65 -31.31 -9.52
C GLY A 696 -43.62 -32.43 -9.60
N ARG A 697 -42.54 -32.28 -8.87
CA ARG A 697 -41.47 -33.27 -8.77
C ARG A 697 -41.10 -33.51 -7.31
N VAL A 698 -40.48 -34.65 -7.08
CA VAL A 698 -39.89 -34.99 -5.78
C VAL A 698 -38.39 -35.09 -5.99
N GLU A 699 -37.66 -34.33 -5.20
CA GLU A 699 -36.20 -34.34 -5.21
C GLU A 699 -35.70 -35.13 -4.00
N ILE A 700 -34.70 -35.97 -4.26
CA ILE A 700 -34.04 -36.79 -3.23
C ILE A 700 -32.55 -36.52 -3.39
N GLU A 701 -31.87 -36.18 -2.30
CA GLU A 701 -30.41 -36.01 -2.34
C GLU A 701 -29.77 -36.51 -1.03
N THR A 702 -28.45 -36.73 -1.07
CA THR A 702 -27.68 -36.98 0.14
C THR A 702 -27.53 -35.70 0.93
N LEU A 703 -27.30 -35.82 2.24
CA LEU A 703 -27.17 -34.66 3.14
C LEU A 703 -26.01 -33.71 2.73
N ASP A 704 -24.98 -34.25 2.11
CA ASP A 704 -23.86 -33.51 1.55
C ASP A 704 -24.12 -32.90 0.16
N GLY A 705 -25.31 -33.15 -0.42
CA GLY A 705 -25.70 -32.64 -1.73
C GLY A 705 -24.96 -33.27 -2.93
N THR A 706 -24.09 -34.26 -2.69
CA THR A 706 -23.28 -34.87 -3.75
C THR A 706 -24.05 -35.77 -4.71
N LEU A 707 -25.12 -36.45 -4.24
CA LEU A 707 -25.97 -37.34 -5.02
C LEU A 707 -27.40 -36.80 -5.05
N ARG A 708 -27.95 -36.61 -6.24
CA ARG A 708 -29.29 -36.07 -6.41
C ARG A 708 -30.07 -36.90 -7.44
N SER A 709 -31.36 -37.13 -7.12
CA SER A 709 -32.30 -37.76 -8.03
C SER A 709 -33.64 -37.03 -8.03
N VAL A 710 -34.31 -37.00 -9.18
CA VAL A 710 -35.57 -36.29 -9.35
C VAL A 710 -36.62 -37.28 -9.85
N LEU A 711 -37.71 -37.40 -9.10
CA LEU A 711 -38.85 -38.22 -9.47
C LEU A 711 -40.00 -37.34 -9.98
N THR A 712 -40.71 -37.83 -11.04
CA THR A 712 -41.79 -37.09 -11.70
C THR A 712 -42.99 -38.01 -11.97
N LEU A 713 -44.14 -37.40 -12.26
CA LEU A 713 -45.37 -38.13 -12.64
C LEU A 713 -45.36 -38.65 -14.10
N ALA A 714 -44.26 -38.55 -14.80
CA ALA A 714 -44.08 -39.13 -16.13
C ALA A 714 -44.15 -40.68 -16.08
N PRO A 715 -44.48 -41.40 -17.16
CA PRO A 715 -44.70 -42.87 -17.15
C PRO A 715 -43.51 -43.69 -16.62
N SER A 716 -42.31 -43.17 -16.65
CA SER A 716 -41.12 -43.82 -16.09
C SER A 716 -40.48 -42.98 -14.99
N GLY A 717 -41.15 -41.95 -14.48
CA GLY A 717 -40.60 -40.94 -13.56
C GLY A 717 -40.60 -41.29 -12.09
N GLY A 718 -41.13 -42.47 -11.71
CA GLY A 718 -41.09 -42.97 -10.35
C GLY A 718 -42.15 -42.41 -9.39
N LEU A 719 -43.04 -41.49 -9.82
CA LEU A 719 -44.15 -40.99 -9.01
C LEU A 719 -45.48 -41.46 -9.52
N VAL A 720 -46.37 -41.83 -8.60
CA VAL A 720 -47.78 -42.17 -8.87
C VAL A 720 -48.66 -41.36 -7.92
N LEU A 721 -49.61 -40.62 -8.47
CA LEU A 721 -50.58 -39.86 -7.68
C LEU A 721 -51.64 -40.79 -7.23
N GLN A 722 -51.77 -41.07 -5.93
CA GLN A 722 -52.81 -41.92 -5.37
C GLN A 722 -54.13 -41.15 -5.18
N ASP A 723 -54.05 -39.95 -4.73
CA ASP A 723 -55.12 -38.97 -4.62
C ASP A 723 -54.50 -37.52 -4.79
N PRO A 724 -55.29 -36.44 -4.86
CA PRO A 724 -54.75 -35.10 -5.06
C PRO A 724 -53.72 -34.64 -4.06
N HIS A 725 -53.63 -35.23 -2.88
CA HIS A 725 -52.72 -34.85 -1.78
C HIS A 725 -51.72 -35.96 -1.46
N THR A 726 -51.79 -37.14 -2.05
CA THR A 726 -50.94 -38.26 -1.69
C THR A 726 -50.24 -38.81 -2.94
N VAL A 727 -48.94 -38.81 -2.86
CA VAL A 727 -48.02 -39.27 -3.90
C VAL A 727 -47.26 -40.49 -3.41
N VAL A 728 -47.25 -41.55 -4.16
CA VAL A 728 -46.39 -42.72 -3.95
C VAL A 728 -45.17 -42.60 -4.86
N ALA A 729 -44.02 -42.65 -4.26
CA ALA A 729 -42.71 -42.54 -4.91
C ALA A 729 -42.00 -43.90 -4.91
N THR A 730 -41.43 -44.27 -6.03
CA THR A 730 -40.60 -45.48 -6.14
C THR A 730 -39.22 -45.04 -6.68
N LEU A 731 -38.19 -45.31 -5.88
CA LEU A 731 -36.78 -45.04 -6.21
C LEU A 731 -36.04 -46.37 -6.31
N ASP A 732 -35.27 -46.54 -7.34
CA ASP A 732 -34.22 -47.56 -7.43
C ASP A 732 -32.88 -46.88 -7.13
N PRO A 733 -32.35 -46.99 -5.89
CA PRO A 733 -31.19 -46.23 -5.46
C PRO A 733 -29.92 -46.62 -6.27
N LEU A 734 -29.76 -47.91 -6.59
CA LEU A 734 -28.61 -48.40 -7.35
C LEU A 734 -28.58 -47.78 -8.76
N ARG A 735 -29.74 -47.65 -9.38
CA ARG A 735 -29.84 -47.03 -10.70
C ARG A 735 -29.74 -45.52 -10.67
N ALA A 736 -30.25 -44.92 -9.62
CA ALA A 736 -30.30 -43.44 -9.46
C ALA A 736 -28.95 -42.84 -9.09
N PHE A 737 -28.21 -43.51 -8.19
CA PHE A 737 -27.00 -42.95 -7.56
C PHE A 737 -25.74 -43.75 -7.90
N GLY A 738 -25.90 -44.98 -8.46
CA GLY A 738 -24.73 -45.83 -8.79
C GLY A 738 -24.30 -46.73 -7.64
N PRO A 739 -23.35 -47.66 -7.90
CA PRO A 739 -22.99 -48.75 -6.98
C PRO A 739 -22.14 -48.30 -5.76
N SER A 740 -21.63 -47.06 -5.79
CA SER A 740 -20.81 -46.53 -4.72
C SER A 740 -21.59 -45.64 -3.77
N ALA A 741 -22.87 -45.42 -3.99
CA ALA A 741 -23.67 -44.49 -3.22
C ALA A 741 -23.97 -44.99 -1.81
N PHE A 742 -23.83 -44.10 -0.81
CA PHE A 742 -24.16 -44.33 0.60
C PHE A 742 -24.41 -43.02 1.32
N GLY A 743 -24.93 -43.06 2.55
CA GLY A 743 -25.13 -41.88 3.41
C GLY A 743 -26.61 -41.51 3.58
N ALA A 744 -26.84 -40.51 4.45
CA ALA A 744 -28.18 -40.07 4.80
C ALA A 744 -28.87 -39.39 3.60
N LEU A 745 -30.08 -39.81 3.31
CA LEU A 745 -30.95 -39.26 2.27
C LEU A 745 -32.02 -38.38 2.87
N HIS A 746 -32.35 -37.30 2.17
CA HIS A 746 -33.50 -36.46 2.44
C HIS A 746 -34.36 -36.27 1.16
N VAL A 747 -35.58 -35.89 1.34
CA VAL A 747 -36.59 -35.77 0.29
C VAL A 747 -37.37 -34.48 0.42
N ARG A 748 -37.68 -33.83 -0.69
CA ARG A 748 -38.57 -32.67 -0.75
C ARG A 748 -39.47 -32.72 -1.96
N ALA A 749 -40.59 -32.02 -1.87
CA ALA A 749 -41.45 -31.80 -3.03
C ALA A 749 -41.22 -30.39 -3.58
N VAL A 750 -41.20 -30.30 -4.90
CA VAL A 750 -41.00 -29.03 -5.62
C VAL A 750 -42.20 -28.81 -6.56
N PHE A 751 -42.83 -27.65 -6.40
CA PHE A 751 -43.98 -27.24 -7.19
C PHE A 751 -43.57 -26.08 -8.09
N PRO A 752 -43.61 -26.25 -9.43
CA PRO A 752 -43.37 -25.18 -10.36
C PRO A 752 -44.43 -24.08 -10.26
N PRO A 753 -44.13 -22.85 -10.64
CA PRO A 753 -45.02 -21.70 -10.55
C PRO A 753 -46.27 -21.97 -11.40
N LYS A 754 -47.47 -21.61 -10.88
CA LYS A 754 -48.70 -21.67 -11.63
C LYS A 754 -48.64 -20.68 -12.78
N LYS A 755 -48.66 -21.13 -14.03
CA LYS A 755 -48.86 -20.26 -15.18
C LYS A 755 -50.21 -19.59 -15.06
N HIS A 756 -50.27 -18.30 -14.74
CA HIS A 756 -51.45 -17.49 -14.90
C HIS A 756 -51.67 -17.37 -16.42
N GLY A 757 -52.90 -17.80 -16.86
CA GLY A 757 -53.29 -17.66 -18.24
C GLY A 757 -53.35 -16.20 -18.64
N ASP A 758 -52.93 -15.93 -19.90
CA ASP A 758 -53.03 -14.66 -20.62
C ASP A 758 -52.16 -13.47 -20.20
N ASP A 759 -50.85 -13.65 -20.28
CA ASP A 759 -49.99 -12.53 -20.67
C ASP A 759 -48.91 -13.01 -21.64
N GLN A 760 -49.16 -12.78 -22.92
CA GLN A 760 -48.23 -13.03 -24.03
C GLN A 760 -47.21 -11.89 -24.13
N SER A 761 -46.49 -11.61 -23.05
CA SER A 761 -45.44 -10.59 -23.08
C SER A 761 -44.31 -10.89 -22.09
N ALA A 762 -43.62 -12.03 -22.27
CA ALA A 762 -42.35 -12.24 -21.64
C ALA A 762 -41.49 -13.17 -22.49
N ALA A 763 -40.54 -12.59 -23.19
CA ALA A 763 -39.54 -13.28 -23.99
C ALA A 763 -38.37 -13.80 -23.15
N ASN A 764 -38.60 -14.35 -21.95
CA ASN A 764 -37.58 -15.08 -21.20
C ASN A 764 -38.14 -16.41 -20.73
N PRO A 765 -37.41 -17.55 -20.95
CA PRO A 765 -37.78 -18.78 -20.34
C PRO A 765 -37.75 -18.66 -18.82
N PRO A 766 -38.75 -19.30 -18.09
CA PRO A 766 -38.72 -19.25 -16.63
C PRO A 766 -37.40 -19.85 -16.13
N THR A 767 -36.68 -19.05 -15.36
CA THR A 767 -35.49 -19.52 -14.63
C THR A 767 -35.95 -20.51 -13.56
N THR A 768 -35.13 -21.52 -13.26
CA THR A 768 -35.41 -22.56 -12.23
C THR A 768 -35.57 -21.96 -10.81
N ASP A 769 -35.39 -20.67 -10.64
CA ASP A 769 -35.46 -19.94 -9.36
C ASP A 769 -36.89 -19.61 -8.90
N ASP A 770 -37.91 -19.80 -9.77
CA ASP A 770 -39.32 -19.54 -9.41
C ASP A 770 -40.06 -20.75 -8.79
N ASP A 771 -39.38 -21.89 -8.67
CA ASP A 771 -39.98 -23.11 -8.13
C ASP A 771 -40.12 -23.05 -6.61
N SER A 772 -41.31 -23.32 -6.09
CA SER A 772 -41.58 -23.39 -4.66
C SER A 772 -41.30 -24.80 -4.13
N SER A 773 -40.35 -24.91 -3.18
CA SER A 773 -39.93 -26.19 -2.58
C SER A 773 -40.38 -26.33 -1.12
N SER A 774 -40.72 -27.57 -0.72
CA SER A 774 -40.95 -27.90 0.69
C SER A 774 -39.63 -27.92 1.47
N ASP A 775 -39.71 -27.98 2.80
CA ASP A 775 -38.54 -28.34 3.60
C ASP A 775 -38.10 -29.77 3.27
N TRP A 776 -36.82 -30.04 3.45
CA TRP A 776 -36.26 -31.36 3.37
C TRP A 776 -36.76 -32.25 4.52
N LEU A 777 -37.19 -33.45 4.21
CA LEU A 777 -37.59 -34.46 5.18
C LEU A 777 -36.56 -35.59 5.18
N PRO A 778 -36.15 -36.12 6.33
CA PRO A 778 -35.25 -37.28 6.37
C PRO A 778 -35.96 -38.49 5.78
N LEU A 779 -35.30 -39.22 4.88
CA LEU A 779 -35.82 -40.40 4.22
C LEU A 779 -35.22 -41.68 4.80
N GLY A 780 -33.97 -41.69 5.13
CA GLY A 780 -33.24 -42.81 5.72
C GLY A 780 -31.74 -42.79 5.31
N THR A 781 -30.98 -43.74 5.77
CA THR A 781 -29.58 -43.88 5.44
C THR A 781 -29.37 -44.96 4.38
N LEU A 782 -28.78 -44.59 3.25
CA LEU A 782 -28.44 -45.51 2.19
C LEU A 782 -27.21 -46.30 2.57
N VAL A 783 -27.35 -47.65 2.60
CA VAL A 783 -26.28 -48.56 3.01
C VAL A 783 -25.95 -49.58 1.97
N ARG A 784 -24.69 -49.84 1.74
CA ARG A 784 -24.16 -50.89 0.88
C ARG A 784 -23.99 -52.17 1.68
N LEU A 785 -24.49 -53.26 1.16
CA LEU A 785 -24.41 -54.55 1.86
C LEU A 785 -23.32 -55.45 1.26
N PRO A 786 -22.45 -56.07 2.05
CA PRO A 786 -21.53 -57.13 1.58
C PRO A 786 -22.30 -58.39 1.26
N GLN A 787 -21.83 -59.20 0.31
CA GLN A 787 -22.39 -60.50 0.02
C GLN A 787 -21.66 -61.56 0.81
N LEU A 788 -22.32 -62.15 1.82
CA LEU A 788 -21.77 -63.22 2.64
C LEU A 788 -22.18 -64.57 2.08
N THR A 789 -21.26 -65.46 1.82
CA THR A 789 -21.51 -66.73 1.14
C THR A 789 -21.41 -67.94 2.07
N THR A 790 -20.35 -68.12 2.83
CA THR A 790 -20.17 -69.29 3.70
C THR A 790 -19.40 -68.88 4.98
N LEU A 791 -19.76 -69.57 6.09
CA LEU A 791 -19.03 -69.48 7.33
C LEU A 791 -18.48 -70.84 7.68
N GLN A 792 -17.14 -70.97 7.73
CA GLN A 792 -16.48 -72.22 8.06
C GLN A 792 -15.83 -72.08 9.43
N CYS A 793 -16.34 -72.90 10.40
CA CYS A 793 -15.84 -72.90 11.75
C CYS A 793 -15.13 -74.21 12.09
N PRO A 794 -13.98 -74.16 12.75
CA PRO A 794 -13.33 -75.32 13.35
C PRO A 794 -14.20 -75.96 14.43
N SER A 795 -13.98 -77.21 14.81
CA SER A 795 -14.70 -77.90 15.89
C SER A 795 -14.39 -77.35 17.29
N GLU A 796 -13.33 -76.64 17.45
CA GLU A 796 -12.90 -75.99 18.69
C GLU A 796 -13.60 -74.65 18.86
N PRO A 797 -14.36 -74.43 19.93
CA PRO A 797 -15.13 -73.17 20.14
C PRO A 797 -14.23 -71.89 20.33
N THR A 798 -12.96 -72.08 20.65
CA THR A 798 -12.02 -70.99 20.81
C THR A 798 -11.27 -70.59 19.54
N ALA A 799 -11.41 -71.41 18.47
CA ALA A 799 -10.75 -71.10 17.19
C ALA A 799 -11.59 -70.15 16.33
N SER A 800 -10.97 -69.24 15.66
CA SER A 800 -11.63 -68.31 14.75
C SER A 800 -12.19 -69.00 13.53
N CYS A 801 -13.38 -68.57 13.09
CA CYS A 801 -14.04 -69.03 11.87
C CYS A 801 -13.53 -68.19 10.65
N THR A 802 -13.67 -68.78 9.48
CA THR A 802 -13.40 -68.10 8.21
C THR A 802 -14.69 -67.74 7.55
N LEU A 803 -15.01 -66.46 7.43
CA LEU A 803 -16.11 -65.90 6.71
C LEU A 803 -15.67 -65.63 5.26
N SER A 804 -16.40 -66.16 4.29
CA SER A 804 -16.17 -65.91 2.86
C SER A 804 -17.29 -65.05 2.25
N GLY A 805 -16.93 -64.17 1.36
CA GLY A 805 -17.87 -63.25 0.73
C GLY A 805 -17.25 -62.30 -0.30
N SER A 806 -18.04 -61.40 -0.83
CA SER A 806 -17.57 -60.31 -1.65
C SER A 806 -17.91 -58.96 -1.01
N SER A 807 -17.11 -57.93 -1.34
CA SER A 807 -17.26 -56.57 -0.78
C SER A 807 -17.14 -56.53 0.74
N LEU A 808 -16.32 -57.42 1.34
CA LEU A 808 -16.12 -57.48 2.78
C LEU A 808 -15.54 -56.17 3.40
N TYR A 809 -14.99 -55.29 2.58
CA TYR A 809 -14.54 -53.94 2.98
C TYR A 809 -15.69 -53.04 3.44
N LEU A 810 -16.94 -53.39 3.16
CA LEU A 810 -18.12 -52.64 3.64
C LEU A 810 -18.41 -52.88 5.12
N ILE A 811 -17.77 -53.88 5.70
CA ILE A 811 -17.89 -54.22 7.12
C ILE A 811 -16.85 -53.39 7.90
N ASP A 812 -17.32 -52.76 8.96
CA ASP A 812 -16.43 -52.04 9.91
C ASP A 812 -15.89 -53.03 10.96
N ALA A 813 -16.77 -53.78 11.59
CA ALA A 813 -16.37 -54.77 12.58
C ALA A 813 -17.39 -55.89 12.66
N ILE A 814 -16.97 -57.07 13.15
CA ILE A 814 -17.79 -58.32 13.33
C ILE A 814 -17.65 -58.83 14.73
N SER A 815 -18.76 -59.23 15.37
CA SER A 815 -18.79 -59.86 16.69
C SER A 815 -19.58 -61.16 16.68
N SER A 816 -19.28 -62.06 17.65
CA SER A 816 -20.07 -63.26 17.94
C SER A 816 -21.35 -63.02 18.73
N ASP A 817 -21.48 -61.83 19.35
CA ASP A 817 -22.57 -61.44 20.24
C ASP A 817 -23.22 -60.10 19.87
N PRO A 818 -24.50 -59.90 20.22
CA PRO A 818 -25.20 -58.66 19.87
C PRO A 818 -24.79 -57.47 20.73
N ALA A 819 -24.13 -57.65 21.89
CA ALA A 819 -23.62 -56.60 22.73
C ALA A 819 -22.31 -56.00 22.22
N PHE A 820 -21.71 -56.64 21.19
CA PHE A 820 -20.48 -56.17 20.55
C PHE A 820 -19.30 -55.99 21.48
N GLU A 821 -19.18 -56.90 22.53
CA GLU A 821 -18.17 -56.80 23.60
C GLU A 821 -16.76 -57.09 23.09
N SER A 822 -16.63 -58.00 22.08
CA SER A 822 -15.32 -58.40 21.56
C SER A 822 -15.29 -58.39 20.03
N PRO A 823 -15.38 -57.23 19.38
CA PRO A 823 -15.44 -57.14 17.94
C PRO A 823 -14.05 -57.36 17.29
N SER A 824 -14.10 -58.00 16.11
CA SER A 824 -12.94 -58.06 15.21
C SER A 824 -13.12 -57.04 14.10
N SER A 825 -12.25 -56.04 14.05
CA SER A 825 -12.33 -54.95 13.04
C SER A 825 -11.80 -55.45 11.70
N VAL A 826 -12.43 -54.98 10.63
CA VAL A 826 -11.96 -55.19 9.25
C VAL A 826 -11.03 -53.99 8.88
N PRO A 827 -9.80 -54.27 8.47
CA PRO A 827 -8.88 -53.19 8.08
C PRO A 827 -9.39 -52.33 6.95
N ASP A 828 -9.03 -51.04 6.96
CA ASP A 828 -9.33 -50.13 5.89
C ASP A 828 -8.68 -50.60 4.56
N GLY A 829 -9.38 -50.46 3.47
CA GLY A 829 -8.89 -50.91 2.18
C GLY A 829 -8.81 -52.45 2.00
N TYR A 830 -9.53 -53.21 2.82
CA TYR A 830 -9.54 -54.67 2.73
C TYR A 830 -10.13 -55.15 1.38
N THR A 831 -9.32 -55.90 0.62
CA THR A 831 -9.70 -56.42 -0.72
C THR A 831 -9.89 -57.93 -0.77
N GLY A 832 -9.72 -58.63 0.35
CA GLY A 832 -9.85 -60.09 0.46
C GLY A 832 -11.27 -60.56 0.33
N SER A 833 -11.44 -61.80 -0.15
CA SER A 833 -12.73 -62.52 -0.18
C SER A 833 -13.02 -63.36 1.04
N THR A 834 -12.07 -63.41 2.02
CA THR A 834 -12.22 -64.23 3.23
C THR A 834 -11.61 -63.50 4.43
N ILE A 835 -12.31 -63.50 5.52
CA ILE A 835 -11.85 -62.84 6.77
C ILE A 835 -12.01 -63.76 7.97
N ASN A 836 -11.09 -63.72 8.94
CA ASN A 836 -11.19 -64.46 10.20
C ASN A 836 -12.13 -63.72 11.13
N VAL A 837 -13.13 -64.40 11.64
CA VAL A 837 -14.16 -63.82 12.54
C VAL A 837 -14.24 -64.64 13.85
N PRO A 838 -14.69 -64.10 14.96
CA PRO A 838 -14.92 -64.84 16.16
C PRO A 838 -15.89 -65.97 15.98
N HIS A 839 -15.79 -67.05 16.78
CA HIS A 839 -16.69 -68.20 16.68
C HIS A 839 -18.10 -67.79 17.16
N PRO A 840 -19.14 -67.97 16.33
CA PRO A 840 -20.47 -67.45 16.62
C PRO A 840 -21.06 -68.20 17.81
N ALA A 841 -21.77 -67.49 18.74
CA ALA A 841 -22.49 -68.07 19.86
C ALA A 841 -23.69 -68.96 19.41
N SER A 842 -24.30 -68.67 18.27
CA SER A 842 -25.32 -69.48 17.62
C SER A 842 -24.85 -69.92 16.22
N PRO A 843 -25.02 -71.18 15.85
CA PRO A 843 -24.53 -71.68 14.55
C PRO A 843 -25.04 -70.83 13.38
N GLY A 844 -24.10 -70.22 12.62
CA GLY A 844 -24.39 -69.47 11.42
C GLY A 844 -24.80 -68.00 11.63
N THR A 845 -24.91 -67.52 12.92
CA THR A 845 -25.29 -66.13 13.19
C THR A 845 -24.08 -65.34 13.69
N LEU A 846 -23.79 -64.23 12.99
CA LEU A 846 -22.77 -63.21 13.40
C LEU A 846 -23.46 -61.88 13.49
N PHE A 847 -22.85 -60.95 14.27
CA PHE A 847 -23.28 -59.57 14.35
C PHE A 847 -22.19 -58.68 13.69
N LEU A 848 -22.63 -57.69 12.89
CA LEU A 848 -21.69 -56.83 12.16
C LEU A 848 -22.14 -55.38 12.18
N LYS A 849 -21.22 -54.50 12.10
CA LYS A 849 -21.41 -53.08 11.80
C LYS A 849 -20.96 -52.81 10.40
N LEU A 850 -21.76 -51.99 9.70
CA LEU A 850 -21.45 -51.51 8.37
C LEU A 850 -20.63 -50.21 8.43
N ARG A 851 -19.73 -50.04 7.52
CA ARG A 851 -18.99 -48.74 7.43
C ARG A 851 -19.92 -47.59 7.05
N ASP A 852 -20.97 -47.85 6.32
CA ASP A 852 -21.96 -46.86 5.90
C ASP A 852 -22.92 -46.46 7.05
N ASP A 853 -23.08 -47.32 8.08
CA ASP A 853 -23.70 -47.02 9.39
C ASP A 853 -22.99 -47.78 10.53
N PRO A 854 -21.92 -47.21 11.06
CA PRO A 854 -21.11 -47.84 12.12
C PRO A 854 -21.81 -47.81 13.51
N ALA A 855 -22.88 -47.05 13.63
CA ALA A 855 -23.63 -46.98 14.91
C ALA A 855 -24.46 -48.21 15.14
N THR A 856 -24.97 -48.86 14.09
CA THR A 856 -25.95 -49.93 14.18
C THR A 856 -25.35 -51.32 14.11
N VAL A 857 -25.76 -52.18 15.00
CA VAL A 857 -25.36 -53.61 15.01
C VAL A 857 -26.41 -54.41 14.21
N ASN A 858 -26.00 -55.07 13.16
CA ASN A 858 -26.86 -55.86 12.26
C ASN A 858 -26.57 -57.34 12.44
N ALA A 859 -27.60 -58.19 12.37
CA ALA A 859 -27.46 -59.64 12.45
C ALA A 859 -27.25 -60.27 11.07
N ALA A 860 -26.23 -61.10 10.90
CA ALA A 860 -25.95 -61.82 9.66
C ALA A 860 -26.17 -63.34 9.90
N ASN A 861 -27.10 -63.91 9.09
CA ASN A 861 -27.40 -65.35 9.10
C ASN A 861 -26.73 -65.98 7.85
N ILE A 862 -25.66 -66.71 8.09
CA ILE A 862 -24.79 -67.25 7.06
C ILE A 862 -25.00 -68.77 6.99
N PRO A 863 -25.24 -69.39 5.84
CA PRO A 863 -25.39 -70.80 5.71
C PRO A 863 -24.09 -71.51 6.09
N SER A 864 -24.12 -72.35 7.12
CA SER A 864 -23.03 -73.24 7.42
C SER A 864 -23.08 -74.42 6.50
N PRO A 865 -21.95 -74.85 5.93
CA PRO A 865 -21.93 -76.06 5.13
C PRO A 865 -22.30 -77.27 6.01
N THR A 866 -23.33 -78.02 5.66
CA THR A 866 -23.80 -79.26 6.30
C THR A 866 -22.58 -80.22 6.27
N PRO A 867 -22.14 -80.82 7.42
CA PRO A 867 -21.03 -81.78 7.41
C PRO A 867 -21.40 -82.94 6.57
N ALA A 868 -20.63 -83.27 5.54
CA ALA A 868 -20.74 -84.50 4.76
C ALA A 868 -20.67 -85.72 5.70
N PRO A 869 -21.53 -86.76 5.55
CA PRO A 869 -21.51 -87.93 6.39
C PRO A 869 -20.15 -88.66 6.25
N ARG A 870 -19.54 -88.95 7.39
CA ARG A 870 -18.30 -89.72 7.49
C ARG A 870 -18.50 -91.12 6.90
N PRO A 871 -17.63 -91.61 5.95
CA PRO A 871 -17.60 -93.00 5.53
C PRO A 871 -17.01 -93.82 6.71
N THR A 872 -17.81 -94.90 7.10
CA THR A 872 -17.39 -95.86 8.09
C THR A 872 -16.27 -96.70 7.52
N THR A 873 -15.16 -96.77 8.23
CA THR A 873 -13.97 -97.61 7.96
C THR A 873 -14.29 -99.03 8.25
N THR A 874 -14.22 -99.97 7.24
CA THR A 874 -13.97 -101.41 7.43
C THR A 874 -12.52 -101.67 7.00
N ALA A 875 -11.76 -102.20 7.94
CA ALA A 875 -10.35 -102.66 7.87
C ALA A 875 -10.23 -103.89 6.95
N ARG A 876 -9.26 -103.96 6.09
CA ARG A 876 -8.49 -105.16 5.88
C ARG A 876 -7.18 -104.92 5.17
N ALA A 877 -6.21 -105.41 5.79
CA ALA A 877 -4.80 -105.75 5.64
C ALA A 877 -4.16 -105.99 4.28
N ARG A 878 -2.92 -105.69 4.20
CA ARG A 878 -1.72 -106.35 3.63
C ARG A 878 -1.38 -106.13 2.13
N HIS A 879 -0.28 -105.76 1.92
CA HIS A 879 1.10 -106.23 1.43
C HIS A 879 1.72 -105.13 0.55
N SER A 880 2.78 -104.62 0.95
CA SER A 880 4.22 -104.83 0.66
C SER A 880 4.61 -104.70 -0.84
N SER A 881 5.52 -103.86 -0.95
CA SER A 881 6.82 -103.93 -1.59
C SER A 881 7.11 -102.77 -2.48
N SER A 882 7.97 -101.92 -2.04
CA SER A 882 9.45 -101.99 -2.44
C SER A 882 9.77 -101.09 -3.67
N ALA A 883 10.70 -100.29 -3.33
CA ALA A 883 11.91 -99.88 -4.09
C ALA A 883 11.70 -98.72 -5.08
N SER A 884 12.46 -97.81 -5.17
CA SER A 884 13.88 -97.55 -4.93
C SER A 884 14.16 -96.20 -5.53
N ALA A 885 14.85 -95.41 -4.79
CA ALA A 885 16.14 -94.83 -5.16
C ALA A 885 16.07 -93.66 -6.13
N ALA A 886 16.78 -92.69 -6.13
CA ALA A 886 18.00 -92.28 -5.41
C ALA A 886 18.16 -90.76 -5.57
N SER A 887 18.68 -90.18 -4.54
CA SER A 887 19.98 -89.52 -4.50
C SER A 887 20.02 -88.18 -5.26
N SER A 888 20.61 -87.19 -4.79
CA SER A 888 21.66 -86.91 -3.86
C SER A 888 21.84 -85.43 -3.66
N THR A 889 22.14 -85.11 -2.46
CA THR A 889 23.30 -84.34 -2.03
C THR A 889 23.51 -82.93 -2.53
N ASN A 890 23.98 -82.01 -1.83
CA ASN A 890 24.68 -81.83 -0.59
C ASN A 890 24.77 -80.38 -0.28
N SER A 891 24.57 -79.97 0.96
CA SER A 891 25.62 -79.51 1.85
C SER A 891 26.09 -78.09 1.73
N GLY A 892 26.01 -77.40 2.79
CA GLY A 892 27.08 -76.70 3.46
C GLY A 892 26.65 -75.37 3.99
N ASP A 893 26.25 -75.28 5.22
CA ASP A 893 27.09 -74.82 6.35
C ASP A 893 27.81 -73.46 6.08
N THR A 894 27.77 -72.47 6.84
CA THR A 894 27.92 -72.21 8.27
C THR A 894 27.80 -70.73 8.58
N LYS A 895 27.20 -70.47 9.76
CA LYS A 895 27.57 -69.57 10.80
C LYS A 895 27.97 -68.12 10.51
N SER A 896 27.37 -67.21 11.14
CA SER A 896 27.45 -66.65 12.50
C SER A 896 27.95 -65.22 12.49
N ASP A 897 27.30 -64.49 13.27
CA ASP A 897 27.65 -63.48 14.25
C ASP A 897 27.60 -61.99 13.92
N SER A 898 26.67 -61.41 14.56
CA SER A 898 26.76 -60.34 15.58
C SER A 898 27.17 -58.92 15.13
N ALA A 899 26.38 -58.07 15.69
CA ALA A 899 26.69 -56.79 16.28
C ALA A 899 26.34 -55.50 15.52
N THR A 900 25.31 -54.91 15.98
CA THR A 900 25.11 -53.46 16.06
C THR A 900 26.28 -52.75 16.77
N PRO A 901 26.52 -51.43 16.76
CA PRO A 901 25.61 -50.32 16.49
C PRO A 901 26.27 -49.04 15.91
N ASN A 902 25.44 -48.05 15.71
CA ASN A 902 25.66 -46.60 15.89
C ASN A 902 26.03 -45.69 14.73
N SER A 903 25.15 -44.76 14.55
CA SER A 903 25.36 -43.30 14.54
C SER A 903 25.87 -42.62 13.27
N ALA A 904 25.11 -41.61 13.00
CA ALA A 904 25.45 -40.26 12.48
C ALA A 904 25.04 -39.90 11.05
N LYS A 905 24.14 -38.97 11.04
CA LYS A 905 23.94 -37.91 10.06
C LYS A 905 25.25 -37.11 9.87
N PRO A 906 25.47 -36.23 8.89
CA PRO A 906 24.53 -35.56 7.90
C PRO A 906 25.18 -35.27 6.54
N SER A 907 24.42 -34.50 5.79
CA SER A 907 24.75 -33.47 4.78
C SER A 907 24.65 -33.76 3.30
N ASP A 908 23.85 -32.90 2.71
CA ASP A 908 24.04 -32.08 1.50
C ASP A 908 24.31 -32.76 0.16
N SER A 909 23.46 -32.47 -0.77
CA SER A 909 23.69 -31.62 -1.93
C SER A 909 22.68 -31.86 -3.07
N THR A 910 22.04 -30.79 -3.45
CA THR A 910 21.55 -30.50 -4.79
C THR A 910 22.71 -30.68 -5.81
N PRO A 911 22.52 -30.75 -7.12
CA PRO A 911 21.55 -30.11 -7.97
C PRO A 911 21.23 -30.79 -9.33
N VAL A 912 20.55 -30.00 -10.21
CA VAL A 912 20.66 -29.93 -11.68
C VAL A 912 19.52 -30.51 -12.52
N ALA A 913 18.91 -29.54 -13.23
CA ALA A 913 18.12 -29.71 -14.46
C ALA A 913 18.98 -30.15 -15.65
N PRO A 914 18.40 -30.63 -16.72
CA PRO A 914 18.45 -29.92 -18.01
C PRO A 914 17.12 -29.94 -18.79
N GLU A 915 16.75 -28.80 -19.37
CA GLU A 915 16.89 -28.37 -20.77
C GLU A 915 16.24 -29.25 -21.86
N THR A 916 15.39 -28.55 -22.57
CA THR A 916 15.17 -28.27 -24.00
C THR A 916 14.40 -29.27 -24.81
N HIS A 917 13.35 -28.77 -25.52
CA HIS A 917 13.36 -28.59 -26.99
C HIS A 917 12.09 -27.84 -27.47
N ALA A 918 12.39 -26.92 -28.38
CA ALA A 918 11.48 -26.09 -29.17
C ALA A 918 10.85 -26.85 -30.36
N HIS A 919 9.71 -26.35 -30.81
CA HIS A 919 9.28 -26.22 -32.24
C HIS A 919 8.05 -25.29 -32.24
N LYS A 920 8.14 -24.16 -32.82
CA LYS A 920 7.90 -23.59 -34.18
C LYS A 920 6.56 -24.01 -34.79
N ASP A 921 5.73 -23.07 -35.09
CA ASP A 921 5.28 -22.46 -36.31
C ASP A 921 3.80 -22.07 -36.33
N SER A 922 3.60 -20.91 -36.76
CA SER A 922 2.74 -20.29 -37.80
C SER A 922 1.50 -19.54 -37.34
N SER A 923 1.60 -18.25 -37.62
CA SER A 923 0.46 -17.31 -37.81
C SER A 923 -0.35 -17.65 -39.07
N PRO A 924 -1.59 -17.17 -39.28
CA PRO A 924 -1.72 -15.94 -40.02
C PRO A 924 -2.80 -14.91 -39.51
N GLN A 925 -2.60 -13.70 -39.94
CA GLN A 925 -3.40 -12.50 -40.11
C GLN A 925 -4.93 -12.70 -40.31
N ASP A 926 -5.71 -11.75 -39.74
CA ASP A 926 -6.50 -10.77 -40.51
C ASP A 926 -7.25 -9.81 -39.56
N ASP A 927 -6.99 -8.58 -39.78
CA ASP A 927 -7.84 -7.41 -40.13
C ASP A 927 -9.17 -7.18 -39.42
N SER A 928 -9.27 -6.07 -38.65
CA SER A 928 -10.37 -5.10 -38.77
C SER A 928 -10.20 -3.86 -37.87
N THR A 929 -10.10 -2.79 -38.54
CA THR A 929 -10.40 -1.36 -38.28
C THR A 929 -11.37 -1.05 -37.12
N THR A 930 -10.95 -0.11 -36.27
CA THR A 930 -11.83 0.67 -35.39
C THR A 930 -11.49 2.16 -35.49
N PRO A 931 -12.47 3.08 -35.64
CA PRO A 931 -12.23 4.52 -35.64
C PRO A 931 -12.32 5.15 -34.26
N PRO A 932 -11.72 6.35 -34.02
CA PRO A 932 -11.62 6.99 -32.71
C PRO A 932 -12.87 7.81 -32.34
N PRO A 933 -13.13 8.09 -31.06
CA PRO A 933 -14.26 8.89 -30.62
C PRO A 933 -13.97 10.40 -30.64
N THR A 934 -14.97 11.10 -31.09
CA THR A 934 -15.18 12.54 -31.19
C THR A 934 -15.21 13.29 -29.86
N GLN A 935 -14.54 14.42 -29.78
CA GLN A 935 -14.65 15.44 -28.73
C GLN A 935 -15.96 16.25 -28.88
N PRO A 936 -16.58 16.73 -27.80
CA PRO A 936 -17.59 17.78 -27.85
C PRO A 936 -17.01 19.19 -27.61
N PRO A 937 -17.68 20.25 -28.03
CA PRO A 937 -17.12 21.56 -28.15
C PRO A 937 -17.18 22.45 -26.91
N THR A 938 -16.20 23.31 -26.81
CA THR A 938 -16.01 24.43 -25.90
C THR A 938 -17.09 25.51 -26.06
N THR A 939 -17.71 25.92 -24.97
CA THR A 939 -18.37 27.23 -24.87
C THR A 939 -17.75 28.04 -23.73
N ALA A 940 -17.25 29.19 -24.08
CA ALA A 940 -16.87 30.28 -23.18
C ALA A 940 -18.10 31.07 -22.73
N PRO A 941 -18.09 31.70 -21.59
CA PRO A 941 -18.79 32.97 -21.39
C PRO A 941 -17.84 34.10 -21.02
N GLN A 942 -18.14 35.23 -21.69
CA GLN A 942 -17.75 36.58 -21.31
C GLN A 942 -18.47 37.00 -20.01
N HIS A 943 -17.78 37.50 -19.06
CA HIS A 943 -17.84 38.85 -18.46
C HIS A 943 -16.76 38.97 -17.39
#